data_192973000c711c8999b94639e35a6ecf
#
_entry.id   192973000c711c8999b94639e35a6ecf
#
_cell.length_a   1.000
_cell.length_b   1.000
_cell.length_c   1.000
_cell.angle_alpha   90.00
_cell.angle_beta   90.00
_cell.angle_gamma   90.00
#
_symmetry.space_group_name_H-M   'P 1'
#
loop_
_entity.id
_entity.type
_entity.pdbx_description
1 polymer ?
#
loop_
_entity_poly.entity_id
_entity_poly.type
_entity_poly.pdbx_seq_one_letter_code
_entity_poly.pdbx_strand_id
1 'polypeptide(L)'
;MNVAEKTSDSINLKEDVQTFNQSLQEFLRFIQVYWYPKEHQDRAFSQIIRSWGMLVLLFLLLVGLVGLNAFNSFVFRDLITFTEARDVEKLTHLVIIYGITLGSMTFFGGLSKFLKQLIALDWYQWINSSILQKYFKNRAYYQINFKRDIENPDQRLSQEIQPITRTTMDFLTTCVEKLMEMMVFIVILWSISRTISIVLLVYTIIGNILATYITQQLNKVSKQQLETEGTYKYAITHVRTHAESIAFFRGEEKELNIIQRKFNQVIKIIIEKINWERNQEFFNRGYESIVQIFPFLIVSPLYISGRIEFGQVNQASYCCYFFSTALSVLVDEFGRSGEFINYIERLEDFSQALEGVSEQTNPVNTIKVIEDNNLTFEDVTLQTPDAAKVIVEHLSLSVEPGKGLLIVGPSGRGKSSLLRAISGLWNTGTGHLVRPPLDDLLFLPQRPYIILGNLREQLIYPQTTTEMSESQLKEILQEVNLQDVLNRIKNFDEEVDWENILSLGEQQRLAFARLFVNQPDFVILDEATSALDLKNEDHLYKQLQQTGKTFISVGHRESLFNYHQKVLELSEDSTWRLMRMADYHPSAVIATHSNNDQTVDETIEIVSEINNQDNFTHQEMQKLTNYSLSTIKNKASRGQIIVANDGMSYRYDKTLDIAKWVRV
;
A
#
# COMPACT_ATOMS: atom_id res chain seq x y z
N MET A 1 45.04 -5.47 11.19
CA MET A 1 43.58 -5.65 11.11
C MET A 1 42.76 -4.56 11.81
N ASN A 2 43.35 -3.48 12.35
CA ASN A 2 42.67 -2.51 13.21
C ASN A 2 42.51 -1.08 12.63
N VAL A 3 42.79 -0.83 11.35
CA VAL A 3 42.64 0.52 10.74
C VAL A 3 41.50 0.53 9.73
N ALA A 4 41.21 -0.60 9.08
CA ALA A 4 40.11 -0.71 8.12
C ALA A 4 38.71 -0.81 8.79
N GLU A 5 38.60 -1.40 9.97
CA GLU A 5 37.38 -1.46 10.77
C GLU A 5 36.95 -0.09 11.31
N LYS A 6 37.90 0.73 11.77
CA LYS A 6 37.62 2.09 12.27
C LYS A 6 37.17 3.08 11.16
N THR A 7 37.59 2.85 9.92
CA THR A 7 37.14 3.67 8.78
C THR A 7 35.76 3.26 8.29
N SER A 8 35.40 2.00 8.38
CA SER A 8 34.05 1.50 8.07
C SER A 8 32.99 2.02 9.04
N ASP A 9 33.26 1.99 10.35
CA ASP A 9 32.32 2.48 11.37
C ASP A 9 32.14 4.01 11.32
N SER A 10 33.19 4.77 10.96
CA SER A 10 33.09 6.23 10.83
C SER A 10 32.38 6.68 9.53
N ILE A 11 32.39 5.86 8.49
CA ILE A 11 31.63 6.09 7.25
C ILE A 11 30.16 5.78 7.48
N ASN A 12 29.82 4.68 8.16
CA ASN A 12 28.46 4.33 8.53
C ASN A 12 27.79 5.40 9.41
N LEU A 13 28.51 5.93 10.41
CA LEU A 13 27.97 6.99 11.27
C LEU A 13 27.67 8.30 10.53
N LYS A 14 28.44 8.64 9.49
CA LYS A 14 28.17 9.85 8.67
C LYS A 14 26.99 9.65 7.71
N GLU A 15 26.86 8.48 7.13
CA GLU A 15 25.71 8.12 6.29
C GLU A 15 24.43 8.04 7.13
N ASP A 16 24.48 7.42 8.30
CA ASP A 16 23.32 7.36 9.22
C ASP A 16 22.88 8.76 9.68
N VAL A 17 23.82 9.66 9.99
CA VAL A 17 23.50 11.05 10.39
C VAL A 17 22.95 11.87 9.21
N GLN A 18 23.44 11.65 7.98
CA GLN A 18 22.89 12.33 6.80
C GLN A 18 21.49 11.83 6.48
N THR A 19 21.28 10.54 6.53
CA THR A 19 19.95 9.92 6.33
C THR A 19 18.97 10.43 7.39
N PHE A 20 19.36 10.44 8.67
CA PHE A 20 18.52 10.98 9.75
C PHE A 20 18.18 12.47 9.55
N ASN A 21 19.12 13.31 9.11
CA ASN A 21 18.85 14.71 8.84
C ASN A 21 17.92 14.92 7.65
N GLN A 22 18.01 14.10 6.60
CA GLN A 22 17.10 14.14 5.47
C GLN A 22 15.68 13.73 5.93
N SER A 23 15.55 12.62 6.61
CA SER A 23 14.27 12.12 7.12
C SER A 23 13.63 13.09 8.13
N LEU A 24 14.45 13.79 8.94
CA LEU A 24 13.95 14.85 9.83
C LEU A 24 13.42 16.06 9.05
N GLN A 25 14.06 16.45 7.96
CA GLN A 25 13.57 17.55 7.11
C GLN A 25 12.26 17.17 6.39
N GLU A 26 12.13 15.94 5.90
CA GLU A 26 10.92 15.41 5.30
C GLU A 26 9.79 15.33 6.32
N PHE A 27 10.08 14.86 7.53
CA PHE A 27 9.15 14.88 8.65
C PHE A 27 8.67 16.30 9.00
N LEU A 28 9.57 17.26 9.06
CA LEU A 28 9.21 18.66 9.33
C LEU A 28 8.34 19.25 8.21
N ARG A 29 8.61 18.91 6.95
CA ARG A 29 7.75 19.31 5.82
C ARG A 29 6.36 18.71 5.94
N PHE A 30 6.27 17.42 6.27
CA PHE A 30 5.00 16.72 6.44
C PHE A 30 4.15 17.33 7.58
N ILE A 31 4.78 17.68 8.72
CA ILE A 31 4.12 18.40 9.82
C ILE A 31 3.70 19.80 9.36
N GLN A 32 4.57 20.49 8.62
CA GLN A 32 4.34 21.88 8.21
C GLN A 32 3.06 22.03 7.38
N VAL A 33 2.75 21.08 6.50
CA VAL A 33 1.56 21.12 5.65
C VAL A 33 0.27 21.13 6.46
N TYR A 34 0.21 20.40 7.57
CA TYR A 34 -0.97 20.38 8.45
C TYR A 34 -1.08 21.61 9.35
N TRP A 35 0.04 22.02 9.97
CA TRP A 35 0.05 23.09 10.97
C TRP A 35 0.18 24.49 10.37
N TYR A 36 0.81 24.62 9.18
CA TYR A 36 1.05 25.87 8.48
C TYR A 36 0.74 25.72 6.97
N PRO A 37 -0.53 25.49 6.59
CA PRO A 37 -0.88 25.35 5.19
C PRO A 37 -0.54 26.64 4.43
N LYS A 38 0.20 26.51 3.32
CA LYS A 38 0.66 27.67 2.51
C LYS A 38 -0.46 28.33 1.70
N GLU A 39 -1.55 27.60 1.42
CA GLU A 39 -2.71 28.11 0.68
C GLU A 39 -3.98 27.84 1.46
N HIS A 40 -4.88 28.83 1.50
CA HIS A 40 -6.17 28.75 2.18
C HIS A 40 -7.16 27.73 1.58
N GLN A 41 -6.78 27.06 0.49
CA GLN A 41 -7.66 26.12 -0.22
C GLN A 41 -7.78 24.73 0.45
N ASP A 42 -6.78 24.31 1.23
CA ASP A 42 -6.73 22.95 1.77
C ASP A 42 -7.35 22.81 3.16
N ARG A 43 -7.52 23.91 3.93
CA ARG A 43 -8.05 23.84 5.29
C ARG A 43 -8.72 25.15 5.72
N ALA A 44 -9.93 25.04 6.27
CA ALA A 44 -10.65 26.22 6.77
C ALA A 44 -9.91 26.85 7.96
N PHE A 45 -9.84 28.20 8.02
CA PHE A 45 -9.16 28.94 9.09
C PHE A 45 -9.66 28.57 10.50
N SER A 46 -10.96 28.31 10.65
CA SER A 46 -11.55 27.85 11.91
C SER A 46 -10.99 26.49 12.38
N GLN A 47 -10.70 25.58 11.46
CA GLN A 47 -10.11 24.28 11.78
C GLN A 47 -8.65 24.44 12.24
N ILE A 48 -7.89 25.36 11.62
CA ILE A 48 -6.51 25.64 12.00
C ILE A 48 -6.47 26.20 13.43
N ILE A 49 -7.31 27.20 13.74
CA ILE A 49 -7.42 27.78 15.09
C ILE A 49 -7.79 26.71 16.12
N ARG A 50 -8.74 25.84 15.79
CA ARG A 50 -9.16 24.74 16.66
C ARG A 50 -8.00 23.80 16.97
N SER A 51 -7.23 23.39 15.98
CA SER A 51 -6.09 22.47 16.15
C SER A 51 -4.98 23.12 17.00
N TRP A 52 -4.65 24.39 16.74
CA TRP A 52 -3.71 25.15 17.56
C TRP A 52 -4.20 25.34 18.99
N GLY A 53 -5.49 25.63 19.17
CA GLY A 53 -6.11 25.74 20.49
C GLY A 53 -6.01 24.44 21.28
N MET A 54 -6.26 23.29 20.64
CA MET A 54 -6.09 21.98 21.25
C MET A 54 -4.62 21.70 21.61
N LEU A 55 -3.66 22.10 20.76
CA LEU A 55 -2.23 21.92 21.03
C LEU A 55 -1.76 22.76 22.22
N VAL A 56 -2.16 24.04 22.27
CA VAL A 56 -1.86 24.92 23.40
C VAL A 56 -2.46 24.38 24.70
N LEU A 57 -3.72 23.93 24.67
CA LEU A 57 -4.36 23.31 25.81
C LEU A 57 -3.61 22.04 26.26
N LEU A 58 -3.20 21.20 25.35
CA LEU A 58 -2.39 20.01 25.63
C LEU A 58 -1.07 20.40 26.31
N PHE A 59 -0.36 21.40 25.78
CA PHE A 59 0.87 21.89 26.39
C PHE A 59 0.65 22.40 27.83
N LEU A 60 -0.41 23.17 28.07
CA LEU A 60 -0.76 23.64 29.43
C LEU A 60 -1.08 22.47 30.33
N LEU A 61 -1.75 21.44 29.86
CA LEU A 61 -2.04 20.23 30.66
C LEU A 61 -0.75 19.49 31.02
N LEU A 62 0.21 19.38 30.09
CA LEU A 62 1.51 18.76 30.36
C LEU A 62 2.34 19.56 31.36
N VAL A 63 2.38 20.89 31.23
CA VAL A 63 3.01 21.77 32.22
C VAL A 63 2.36 21.61 33.60
N GLY A 64 1.02 21.57 33.65
CA GLY A 64 0.27 21.31 34.87
C GLY A 64 0.60 19.95 35.49
N LEU A 65 0.68 18.90 34.67
CA LEU A 65 1.02 17.54 35.11
C LEU A 65 2.44 17.47 35.71
N VAL A 66 3.43 18.04 34.98
CA VAL A 66 4.81 18.09 35.48
C VAL A 66 4.93 18.94 36.76
N GLY A 67 4.19 20.07 36.83
CA GLY A 67 4.11 20.89 38.02
C GLY A 67 3.49 20.15 39.22
N LEU A 68 2.42 19.38 39.00
CA LEU A 68 1.81 18.53 40.00
C LEU A 68 2.75 17.41 40.46
N ASN A 69 3.50 16.78 39.55
CA ASN A 69 4.53 15.79 39.91
C ASN A 69 5.63 16.40 40.78
N ALA A 70 6.10 17.60 40.45
CA ALA A 70 7.06 18.33 41.24
C ALA A 70 6.49 18.69 42.64
N PHE A 71 5.28 19.25 42.69
CA PHE A 71 4.60 19.58 43.94
C PHE A 71 4.41 18.34 44.81
N ASN A 72 4.02 17.22 44.20
CA ASN A 72 3.87 15.95 44.89
C ASN A 72 5.17 15.48 45.57
N SER A 73 6.34 15.75 44.97
CA SER A 73 7.64 15.42 45.59
C SER A 73 7.88 16.18 46.90
N PHE A 74 7.42 17.45 47.01
CA PHE A 74 7.52 18.24 48.20
C PHE A 74 6.50 17.79 49.25
N VAL A 75 5.26 17.53 48.85
CA VAL A 75 4.22 17.02 49.78
C VAL A 75 4.66 15.67 50.36
N PHE A 76 5.21 14.78 49.52
CA PHE A 76 5.72 13.49 49.97
C PHE A 76 6.90 13.62 50.92
N ARG A 77 7.84 14.55 50.68
CA ARG A 77 8.93 14.89 51.58
C ARG A 77 8.39 15.28 52.97
N ASP A 78 7.47 16.24 53.00
CA ASP A 78 6.92 16.78 54.25
C ASP A 78 6.11 15.71 55.00
N LEU A 79 5.37 14.87 54.29
CA LEU A 79 4.65 13.73 54.84
C LEU A 79 5.59 12.77 55.59
N ILE A 80 6.73 12.45 55.00
CA ILE A 80 7.73 11.59 55.64
C ILE A 80 8.37 12.29 56.83
N THR A 81 8.75 13.57 56.73
CA THR A 81 9.34 14.35 57.82
C THR A 81 8.39 14.45 59.02
N PHE A 82 7.10 14.76 58.82
CA PHE A 82 6.15 14.85 59.95
C PHE A 82 5.72 13.47 60.47
N THR A 83 5.82 12.42 59.69
CA THR A 83 5.66 11.05 60.20
C THR A 83 6.79 10.69 61.16
N GLU A 84 8.05 11.05 60.84
CA GLU A 84 9.20 10.88 61.71
C GLU A 84 9.05 11.69 62.99
N ALA A 85 8.61 12.97 62.87
CA ALA A 85 8.37 13.86 63.99
C ALA A 85 7.15 13.50 64.89
N ARG A 86 6.32 12.52 64.46
CA ARG A 86 5.07 12.08 65.10
C ARG A 86 4.03 13.19 65.28
N ASP A 87 4.02 14.20 64.42
CA ASP A 87 3.07 15.33 64.43
C ASP A 87 1.78 14.91 63.68
N VAL A 88 0.81 14.37 64.42
CA VAL A 88 -0.44 13.81 63.89
C VAL A 88 -1.31 14.88 63.22
N GLU A 89 -1.33 16.12 63.75
CA GLU A 89 -2.17 17.18 63.19
C GLU A 89 -1.71 17.59 61.79
N LYS A 90 -0.42 17.89 61.62
CA LYS A 90 0.15 18.23 60.31
C LYS A 90 0.11 17.07 59.34
N LEU A 91 0.34 15.85 59.83
CA LEU A 91 0.26 14.64 59.01
C LEU A 91 -1.14 14.47 58.39
N THR A 92 -2.21 14.68 59.19
CA THR A 92 -3.58 14.54 58.69
C THR A 92 -3.88 15.53 57.56
N HIS A 93 -3.47 16.80 57.74
CA HIS A 93 -3.63 17.80 56.66
C HIS A 93 -2.85 17.47 55.41
N LEU A 94 -1.62 16.97 55.53
CA LEU A 94 -0.78 16.59 54.38
C LEU A 94 -1.32 15.37 53.65
N VAL A 95 -1.90 14.40 54.34
CA VAL A 95 -2.54 13.23 53.69
C VAL A 95 -3.72 13.68 52.83
N ILE A 96 -4.51 14.65 53.28
CA ILE A 96 -5.60 15.20 52.45
C ILE A 96 -5.05 15.91 51.21
N ILE A 97 -4.02 16.77 51.38
CA ILE A 97 -3.37 17.48 50.27
C ILE A 97 -2.77 16.46 49.26
N TYR A 98 -2.11 15.43 49.77
CA TYR A 98 -1.55 14.35 48.97
C TYR A 98 -2.62 13.63 48.14
N GLY A 99 -3.76 13.29 48.76
CA GLY A 99 -4.89 12.67 48.06
C GLY A 99 -5.47 13.58 46.96
N ILE A 100 -5.62 14.89 47.23
CA ILE A 100 -6.08 15.86 46.23
C ILE A 100 -5.06 15.96 45.07
N THR A 101 -3.77 15.99 45.38
CA THR A 101 -2.71 16.05 44.35
C THR A 101 -2.74 14.82 43.45
N LEU A 102 -2.85 13.61 44.01
CA LEU A 102 -2.97 12.36 43.23
C LEU A 102 -4.22 12.34 42.36
N GLY A 103 -5.38 12.80 42.91
CA GLY A 103 -6.62 12.94 42.14
C GLY A 103 -6.47 13.91 40.96
N SER A 104 -5.82 15.06 41.20
CA SER A 104 -5.53 16.06 40.19
C SER A 104 -4.58 15.50 39.10
N MET A 105 -3.52 14.80 39.46
CA MET A 105 -2.59 14.16 38.53
C MET A 105 -3.33 13.14 37.65
N THR A 106 -4.20 12.34 38.23
CA THR A 106 -5.02 11.38 37.49
C THR A 106 -5.93 12.07 36.45
N PHE A 107 -6.58 13.16 36.89
CA PHE A 107 -7.45 13.95 36.03
C PHE A 107 -6.66 14.61 34.86
N PHE A 108 -5.57 15.31 35.16
CA PHE A 108 -4.73 15.96 34.15
C PHE A 108 -4.11 14.96 33.22
N GLY A 109 -3.62 13.83 33.72
CA GLY A 109 -3.07 12.73 32.89
C GLY A 109 -4.10 12.10 31.97
N GLY A 110 -5.31 11.84 32.46
CA GLY A 110 -6.41 11.34 31.64
C GLY A 110 -6.84 12.32 30.54
N LEU A 111 -6.97 13.60 30.90
CA LEU A 111 -7.38 14.66 29.98
C LEU A 111 -6.29 14.92 28.89
N SER A 112 -5.02 14.95 29.28
CA SER A 112 -3.92 15.11 28.32
C SER A 112 -3.86 13.95 27.31
N LYS A 113 -4.04 12.70 27.77
CA LYS A 113 -4.11 11.52 26.89
C LYS A 113 -5.29 11.60 25.93
N PHE A 114 -6.46 11.97 26.43
CA PHE A 114 -7.66 12.14 25.60
C PHE A 114 -7.45 13.21 24.52
N LEU A 115 -6.95 14.39 24.90
CA LEU A 115 -6.73 15.50 23.98
C LEU A 115 -5.68 15.17 22.90
N LYS A 116 -4.60 14.50 23.30
CA LYS A 116 -3.57 14.00 22.39
C LYS A 116 -4.16 13.08 21.32
N GLN A 117 -5.00 12.12 21.71
CA GLN A 117 -5.65 11.20 20.76
C GLN A 117 -6.64 11.92 19.84
N LEU A 118 -7.31 12.96 20.33
CA LEU A 118 -8.24 13.78 19.54
C LEU A 118 -7.49 14.59 18.47
N ILE A 119 -6.34 15.16 18.80
CA ILE A 119 -5.47 15.87 17.84
C ILE A 119 -4.96 14.90 16.78
N ALA A 120 -4.48 13.71 17.18
CA ALA A 120 -4.01 12.69 16.26
C ALA A 120 -5.12 12.23 15.29
N LEU A 121 -6.36 12.10 15.77
CA LEU A 121 -7.52 11.74 14.96
C LEU A 121 -7.89 12.84 13.95
N ASP A 122 -7.93 14.11 14.37
CA ASP A 122 -8.21 15.24 13.48
C ASP A 122 -7.16 15.32 12.35
N TRP A 123 -5.91 15.12 12.70
CA TRP A 123 -4.80 15.08 11.74
C TRP A 123 -4.92 13.89 10.77
N TYR A 124 -5.22 12.70 11.29
CA TYR A 124 -5.47 11.51 10.48
C TYR A 124 -6.59 11.72 9.47
N GLN A 125 -7.73 12.26 9.89
CA GLN A 125 -8.87 12.54 9.02
C GLN A 125 -8.49 13.49 7.88
N TRP A 126 -7.73 14.53 8.19
CA TRP A 126 -7.31 15.51 7.20
C TRP A 126 -6.33 14.90 6.17
N ILE A 127 -5.29 14.19 6.62
CA ILE A 127 -4.32 13.54 5.72
C ILE A 127 -5.03 12.54 4.81
N ASN A 128 -5.83 11.66 5.39
CA ASN A 128 -6.53 10.63 4.64
C ASN A 128 -7.43 11.26 3.56
N SER A 129 -8.18 12.31 3.90
CA SER A 129 -9.03 13.01 2.93
C SER A 129 -8.21 13.68 1.83
N SER A 130 -7.09 14.33 2.18
CA SER A 130 -6.21 15.00 1.22
C SER A 130 -5.57 14.01 0.24
N ILE A 131 -5.05 12.90 0.76
CA ILE A 131 -4.40 11.88 -0.09
C ILE A 131 -5.43 11.16 -0.96
N LEU A 132 -6.62 10.82 -0.43
CA LEU A 132 -7.70 10.24 -1.23
C LEU A 132 -8.13 11.16 -2.37
N GLN A 133 -8.26 12.47 -2.12
CA GLN A 133 -8.57 13.43 -3.18
C GLN A 133 -7.49 13.45 -4.26
N LYS A 134 -6.19 13.46 -3.88
CA LYS A 134 -5.07 13.38 -4.83
C LYS A 134 -5.07 12.07 -5.60
N TYR A 135 -5.37 10.95 -4.93
CA TYR A 135 -5.40 9.61 -5.52
C TYR A 135 -6.46 9.46 -6.60
N PHE A 136 -7.64 10.06 -6.39
CA PHE A 136 -8.72 10.04 -7.40
C PHE A 136 -8.62 11.17 -8.43
N LYS A 137 -7.89 12.25 -8.14
CA LYS A 137 -7.72 13.39 -9.07
C LYS A 137 -6.96 12.94 -10.34
N ASN A 138 -7.45 13.36 -11.50
CA ASN A 138 -6.83 13.07 -12.81
C ASN A 138 -6.54 11.57 -13.04
N ARG A 139 -7.32 10.67 -12.42
CA ARG A 139 -7.14 9.21 -12.50
C ARG A 139 -5.74 8.75 -12.04
N ALA A 140 -5.15 9.43 -11.05
CA ALA A 140 -3.82 9.10 -10.54
C ALA A 140 -3.72 7.65 -10.06
N TYR A 141 -4.79 7.08 -9.49
CA TYR A 141 -4.89 5.66 -9.11
C TYR A 141 -4.57 4.70 -10.27
N TYR A 142 -4.93 5.06 -11.50
CA TYR A 142 -4.64 4.25 -12.68
C TYR A 142 -3.17 4.40 -13.12
N GLN A 143 -2.67 5.62 -13.19
CA GLN A 143 -1.32 5.91 -13.67
C GLN A 143 -0.23 5.39 -12.73
N ILE A 144 -0.48 5.41 -11.41
CA ILE A 144 0.44 4.88 -10.40
C ILE A 144 0.69 3.38 -10.55
N ASN A 145 -0.29 2.60 -11.03
CA ASN A 145 -0.12 1.16 -11.25
C ASN A 145 0.95 0.81 -12.31
N PHE A 146 1.34 1.77 -13.14
CA PHE A 146 2.43 1.59 -14.11
C PHE A 146 3.81 2.04 -13.58
N LYS A 147 3.87 2.71 -12.43
CA LYS A 147 5.13 3.08 -11.77
C LYS A 147 5.60 1.91 -10.91
N ARG A 148 6.74 1.30 -11.28
CA ARG A 148 7.31 0.13 -10.59
C ARG A 148 7.79 0.42 -9.18
N ASP A 149 8.00 1.69 -8.84
CA ASP A 149 8.60 2.12 -7.58
C ASP A 149 7.58 2.26 -6.44
N ILE A 150 6.28 2.14 -6.73
CA ILE A 150 5.22 2.27 -5.73
C ILE A 150 4.52 0.94 -5.56
N GLU A 151 4.90 0.23 -4.50
CA GLU A 151 4.26 -1.01 -4.11
C GLU A 151 3.06 -0.76 -3.18
N ASN A 152 1.99 -1.52 -3.37
CA ASN A 152 0.82 -1.62 -2.48
C ASN A 152 0.23 -0.24 -2.05
N PRO A 153 -0.31 0.58 -2.97
CA PRO A 153 -0.91 1.87 -2.63
C PRO A 153 -2.11 1.76 -1.67
N ASP A 154 -2.85 0.66 -1.72
CA ASP A 154 -3.95 0.31 -0.81
C ASP A 154 -3.47 0.15 0.64
N GLN A 155 -2.33 -0.48 0.87
CA GLN A 155 -1.73 -0.63 2.19
C GLN A 155 -1.28 0.73 2.75
N ARG A 156 -0.68 1.59 1.92
CA ARG A 156 -0.25 2.93 2.32
C ARG A 156 -1.43 3.78 2.77
N LEU A 157 -2.53 3.76 2.01
CA LEU A 157 -3.75 4.50 2.34
C LEU A 157 -4.46 3.97 3.59
N SER A 158 -4.57 2.65 3.73
CA SER A 158 -5.40 2.04 4.77
C SER A 158 -4.68 1.78 6.10
N GLN A 159 -3.36 1.55 6.09
CA GLN A 159 -2.63 1.06 7.26
C GLN A 159 -1.50 1.96 7.74
N GLU A 160 -0.95 2.85 6.90
CA GLU A 160 0.23 3.63 7.27
C GLU A 160 -0.10 5.03 7.82
N ILE A 161 -1.17 5.67 7.36
CA ILE A 161 -1.52 7.06 7.78
C ILE A 161 -1.87 7.15 9.26
N GLN A 162 -2.68 6.24 9.79
CA GLN A 162 -3.11 6.27 11.19
C GLN A 162 -1.94 6.06 12.17
N PRO A 163 -1.05 5.07 12.00
CA PRO A 163 0.15 4.95 12.82
C PRO A 163 1.04 6.18 12.78
N ILE A 164 1.24 6.79 11.60
CA ILE A 164 2.06 7.99 11.45
C ILE A 164 1.55 9.11 12.36
N THR A 165 0.29 9.49 12.25
CA THR A 165 -0.27 10.61 13.03
C THR A 165 -0.27 10.36 14.53
N ARG A 166 -0.59 9.12 14.93
CA ARG A 166 -0.60 8.72 16.33
C ARG A 166 0.81 8.70 16.92
N THR A 167 1.76 8.04 16.25
CA THR A 167 3.14 7.92 16.74
C THR A 167 3.84 9.27 16.76
N THR A 168 3.58 10.15 15.77
CA THR A 168 4.08 11.52 15.79
C THR A 168 3.61 12.29 17.03
N MET A 169 2.32 12.25 17.33
CA MET A 169 1.77 12.94 18.50
C MET A 169 2.28 12.30 19.80
N ASP A 170 2.42 10.99 19.86
CA ASP A 170 3.01 10.29 21.00
C ASP A 170 4.47 10.71 21.21
N PHE A 171 5.28 10.69 20.17
CA PHE A 171 6.69 11.10 20.21
C PHE A 171 6.86 12.55 20.67
N LEU A 172 6.20 13.51 20.00
CA LEU A 172 6.33 14.93 20.32
C LEU A 172 5.90 15.25 21.77
N THR A 173 4.75 14.70 22.17
CA THR A 173 4.23 14.96 23.52
C THR A 173 5.09 14.29 24.60
N THR A 174 5.56 13.07 24.37
CA THR A 174 6.47 12.37 25.29
C THR A 174 7.81 13.10 25.39
N CYS A 175 8.39 13.55 24.28
CA CYS A 175 9.62 14.35 24.32
C CYS A 175 9.45 15.63 25.15
N VAL A 176 8.38 16.39 24.92
CA VAL A 176 8.12 17.63 25.66
C VAL A 176 7.91 17.34 27.15
N GLU A 177 7.06 16.36 27.50
CA GLU A 177 6.79 15.97 28.88
C GLU A 177 8.05 15.53 29.60
N LYS A 178 8.80 14.59 29.02
CA LYS A 178 9.98 13.99 29.67
C LYS A 178 11.16 14.97 29.77
N LEU A 179 11.35 15.86 28.79
CA LEU A 179 12.33 16.93 28.90
C LEU A 179 11.97 17.91 30.03
N MET A 180 10.71 18.30 30.16
CA MET A 180 10.26 19.14 31.29
C MET A 180 10.44 18.43 32.62
N GLU A 181 10.08 17.14 32.73
CA GLU A 181 10.28 16.36 33.97
C GLU A 181 11.77 16.32 34.32
N MET A 182 12.65 16.01 33.39
CA MET A 182 14.10 15.99 33.62
C MET A 182 14.62 17.33 34.11
N MET A 183 14.22 18.44 33.49
CA MET A 183 14.63 19.79 33.93
C MET A 183 14.16 20.10 35.38
N VAL A 184 12.93 19.78 35.67
CA VAL A 184 12.36 20.06 37.01
C VAL A 184 13.02 19.19 38.07
N PHE A 185 13.12 17.88 37.87
CA PHE A 185 13.66 16.98 38.87
C PHE A 185 15.18 17.11 39.08
N ILE A 186 15.95 17.45 38.03
CA ILE A 186 17.39 17.75 38.24
C ILE A 186 17.60 19.06 39.04
N VAL A 187 16.75 20.08 38.86
CA VAL A 187 16.81 21.31 39.63
C VAL A 187 16.47 21.05 41.09
N ILE A 188 15.43 20.27 41.37
CA ILE A 188 15.06 19.87 42.75
C ILE A 188 16.21 19.09 43.39
N LEU A 189 16.76 18.10 42.67
CA LEU A 189 17.86 17.28 43.17
C LEU A 189 19.13 18.09 43.42
N TRP A 190 19.42 19.08 42.55
CA TRP A 190 20.54 20.00 42.72
C TRP A 190 20.43 20.86 43.98
N SER A 191 19.20 21.24 44.37
CA SER A 191 18.97 21.98 45.58
C SER A 191 19.19 21.14 46.85
N ILE A 192 19.04 19.81 46.78
CA ILE A 192 19.31 18.89 47.91
C ILE A 192 20.80 18.58 48.01
N SER A 193 21.41 18.14 46.91
CA SER A 193 22.83 17.78 46.87
C SER A 193 23.40 17.81 45.42
N ARG A 194 24.39 18.67 45.20
CA ARG A 194 25.10 18.78 43.93
C ARG A 194 25.78 17.48 43.54
N THR A 195 26.34 16.75 44.54
CA THR A 195 27.07 15.51 44.30
C THR A 195 26.17 14.43 43.67
N ILE A 196 24.98 14.21 44.22
CA ILE A 196 24.06 13.21 43.68
C ILE A 196 23.60 13.58 42.27
N SER A 197 23.36 14.87 41.98
CA SER A 197 22.93 15.34 40.68
C SER A 197 23.99 15.04 39.61
N ILE A 198 25.27 15.29 39.91
CA ILE A 198 26.39 15.00 38.96
C ILE A 198 26.56 13.49 38.76
N VAL A 199 26.55 12.70 39.84
CA VAL A 199 26.69 11.25 39.80
C VAL A 199 25.53 10.65 38.98
N LEU A 200 24.30 11.10 39.19
CA LEU A 200 23.14 10.65 38.44
C LEU A 200 23.26 11.00 36.96
N LEU A 201 23.68 12.22 36.60
CA LEU A 201 23.87 12.63 35.22
C LEU A 201 24.91 11.75 34.49
N VAL A 202 26.06 11.53 35.13
CA VAL A 202 27.12 10.66 34.52
C VAL A 202 26.61 9.23 34.37
N TYR A 203 25.98 8.69 35.40
CA TYR A 203 25.44 7.32 35.37
C TYR A 203 24.37 7.16 34.29
N THR A 204 23.44 8.11 34.17
CA THR A 204 22.38 8.06 33.17
C THR A 204 22.92 8.20 31.75
N ILE A 205 23.93 9.02 31.50
CA ILE A 205 24.57 9.11 30.18
C ILE A 205 25.20 7.76 29.79
N ILE A 206 25.98 7.15 30.70
CA ILE A 206 26.62 5.84 30.44
C ILE A 206 25.54 4.76 30.21
N GLY A 207 24.52 4.72 31.07
CA GLY A 207 23.43 3.77 30.97
C GLY A 207 22.68 3.89 29.64
N ASN A 208 22.42 5.11 29.18
CA ASN A 208 21.69 5.33 27.92
C ASN A 208 22.51 4.97 26.67
N ILE A 209 23.83 5.14 26.67
CA ILE A 209 24.70 4.64 25.59
C ILE A 209 24.54 3.13 25.46
N LEU A 210 24.54 2.40 26.59
CA LEU A 210 24.39 0.94 26.57
C LEU A 210 22.96 0.51 26.21
N ALA A 211 21.93 1.22 26.71
CA ALA A 211 20.54 1.01 26.36
C ALA A 211 20.31 1.18 24.85
N THR A 212 20.85 2.25 24.26
CA THR A 212 20.76 2.51 22.81
C THR A 212 21.34 1.37 21.98
N TYR A 213 22.50 0.82 22.37
CA TYR A 213 23.09 -0.34 21.68
C TYR A 213 22.17 -1.56 21.70
N ILE A 214 21.58 -1.89 22.86
CA ILE A 214 20.66 -3.03 23.01
C ILE A 214 19.40 -2.79 22.15
N THR A 215 18.82 -1.59 22.21
CA THR A 215 17.62 -1.21 21.44
C THR A 215 17.87 -1.29 19.94
N GLN A 216 19.03 -0.87 19.44
CA GLN A 216 19.37 -0.99 18.02
C GLN A 216 19.41 -2.45 17.55
N GLN A 217 19.95 -3.36 18.34
CA GLN A 217 19.95 -4.79 18.01
C GLN A 217 18.52 -5.36 18.00
N LEU A 218 17.69 -4.98 18.96
CA LEU A 218 16.29 -5.39 19.01
C LEU A 218 15.51 -4.89 17.80
N ASN A 219 15.71 -3.63 17.41
CA ASN A 219 15.05 -3.02 16.24
C ASN A 219 15.44 -3.76 14.94
N LYS A 220 16.71 -4.15 14.79
CA LYS A 220 17.20 -4.94 13.64
C LYS A 220 16.46 -6.28 13.54
N VAL A 221 16.35 -6.99 14.66
CA VAL A 221 15.65 -8.29 14.71
C VAL A 221 14.14 -8.10 14.49
N SER A 222 13.53 -7.04 15.04
CA SER A 222 12.12 -6.70 14.82
C SER A 222 11.81 -6.43 13.34
N LYS A 223 12.70 -5.73 12.62
CA LYS A 223 12.57 -5.52 11.18
C LYS A 223 12.60 -6.85 10.41
N GLN A 224 13.56 -7.73 10.73
CA GLN A 224 13.63 -9.06 10.11
C GLN A 224 12.39 -9.92 10.40
N GLN A 225 11.80 -9.78 11.59
CA GLN A 225 10.54 -10.44 11.95
C GLN A 225 9.41 -9.98 11.01
N LEU A 226 9.23 -8.66 10.83
CA LEU A 226 8.17 -8.11 9.95
C LEU A 226 8.30 -8.60 8.51
N GLU A 227 9.52 -8.62 7.95
CA GLU A 227 9.79 -9.12 6.60
C GLU A 227 9.44 -10.62 6.46
N THR A 228 9.83 -11.41 7.46
CA THR A 228 9.59 -12.86 7.45
C THR A 228 8.12 -13.20 7.67
N GLU A 229 7.42 -12.47 8.56
CA GLU A 229 5.97 -12.59 8.74
C GLU A 229 5.21 -12.16 7.49
N GLY A 230 5.64 -11.12 6.79
CA GLY A 230 5.10 -10.71 5.51
C GLY A 230 5.16 -11.84 4.47
N THR A 231 6.32 -12.50 4.36
CA THR A 231 6.52 -13.65 3.48
C THR A 231 5.62 -14.85 3.85
N TYR A 232 5.40 -15.09 5.14
CA TYR A 232 4.50 -16.13 5.63
C TYR A 232 3.03 -15.80 5.34
N LYS A 233 2.59 -14.57 5.60
CA LYS A 233 1.24 -14.09 5.27
C LYS A 233 0.95 -14.20 3.78
N TYR A 234 1.91 -13.82 2.94
CA TYR A 234 1.79 -13.97 1.49
C TYR A 234 1.56 -15.43 1.08
N ALA A 235 2.30 -16.38 1.66
CA ALA A 235 2.12 -17.80 1.36
C ALA A 235 0.71 -18.31 1.72
N ILE A 236 0.15 -17.90 2.85
CA ILE A 236 -1.22 -18.24 3.24
C ILE A 236 -2.25 -17.61 2.29
N THR A 237 -2.06 -16.34 1.94
CA THR A 237 -2.93 -15.64 1.00
C THR A 237 -2.89 -16.31 -0.38
N HIS A 238 -1.72 -16.74 -0.83
CA HIS A 238 -1.54 -17.48 -2.09
C HIS A 238 -2.37 -18.78 -2.10
N VAL A 239 -2.33 -19.56 -1.02
CA VAL A 239 -3.16 -20.79 -0.90
C VAL A 239 -4.65 -20.46 -0.95
N ARG A 240 -5.10 -19.41 -0.24
CA ARG A 240 -6.50 -18.98 -0.26
C ARG A 240 -6.96 -18.58 -1.67
N THR A 241 -6.13 -17.82 -2.38
CA THR A 241 -6.47 -17.31 -3.71
C THR A 241 -6.50 -18.44 -4.75
N HIS A 242 -5.69 -19.48 -4.60
CA HIS A 242 -5.58 -20.60 -5.54
C HIS A 242 -6.16 -21.90 -4.97
N ALA A 243 -7.08 -21.81 -3.99
CA ALA A 243 -7.61 -22.98 -3.27
C ALA A 243 -8.21 -24.04 -4.20
N GLU A 244 -8.97 -23.63 -5.21
CA GLU A 244 -9.57 -24.52 -6.19
C GLU A 244 -8.51 -25.28 -7.01
N SER A 245 -7.50 -24.57 -7.50
CA SER A 245 -6.39 -25.19 -8.25
C SER A 245 -5.60 -26.18 -7.41
N ILE A 246 -5.31 -25.83 -6.15
CA ILE A 246 -4.60 -26.71 -5.22
C ILE A 246 -5.42 -27.98 -4.96
N ALA A 247 -6.74 -27.85 -4.76
CA ALA A 247 -7.65 -28.97 -4.56
C ALA A 247 -7.71 -29.88 -5.80
N PHE A 248 -7.76 -29.33 -7.01
CA PHE A 248 -7.73 -30.10 -8.26
C PHE A 248 -6.43 -30.91 -8.41
N PHE A 249 -5.29 -30.30 -8.07
CA PHE A 249 -3.99 -30.97 -8.15
C PHE A 249 -3.69 -31.88 -6.94
N ARG A 250 -4.54 -31.86 -5.89
CA ARG A 250 -4.32 -32.57 -4.62
C ARG A 250 -2.97 -32.21 -3.99
N GLY A 251 -2.65 -30.90 -4.03
CA GLY A 251 -1.35 -30.35 -3.65
C GLY A 251 -1.19 -30.05 -2.15
N GLU A 252 -2.12 -30.43 -1.27
CA GLU A 252 -2.23 -30.00 0.12
C GLU A 252 -0.96 -30.28 0.92
N GLU A 253 -0.36 -31.47 0.77
CA GLU A 253 0.85 -31.84 1.50
C GLU A 253 2.05 -30.98 1.08
N LYS A 254 2.17 -30.67 -0.21
CA LYS A 254 3.25 -29.84 -0.72
C LYS A 254 3.12 -28.40 -0.23
N GLU A 255 1.92 -27.83 -0.30
CA GLU A 255 1.64 -26.48 0.19
C GLU A 255 1.84 -26.38 1.72
N LEU A 256 1.39 -27.38 2.47
CA LEU A 256 1.62 -27.45 3.92
C LEU A 256 3.12 -27.41 4.25
N ASN A 257 3.93 -28.20 3.55
CA ASN A 257 5.39 -28.22 3.74
C ASN A 257 6.05 -26.87 3.42
N ILE A 258 5.56 -26.15 2.39
CA ILE A 258 6.05 -24.83 2.04
C ILE A 258 5.71 -23.83 3.15
N ILE A 259 4.46 -23.80 3.60
CA ILE A 259 3.98 -22.92 4.67
C ILE A 259 4.73 -23.20 5.96
N GLN A 260 4.89 -24.48 6.34
CA GLN A 260 5.56 -24.87 7.58
C GLN A 260 7.03 -24.48 7.60
N ARG A 261 7.72 -24.57 6.45
CA ARG A 261 9.11 -24.09 6.34
C ARG A 261 9.20 -22.57 6.56
N LYS A 262 8.26 -21.77 5.99
CA LYS A 262 8.20 -20.33 6.20
C LYS A 262 7.86 -19.99 7.65
N PHE A 263 6.91 -20.69 8.24
CA PHE A 263 6.56 -20.55 9.65
C PHE A 263 7.73 -20.84 10.58
N ASN A 264 8.50 -21.90 10.32
CA ASN A 264 9.70 -22.21 11.11
C ASN A 264 10.77 -21.10 11.03
N GLN A 265 10.86 -20.37 9.90
CA GLN A 265 11.72 -19.18 9.80
C GLN A 265 11.23 -18.06 10.71
N VAL A 266 9.92 -17.80 10.75
CA VAL A 266 9.30 -16.83 11.67
C VAL A 266 9.61 -17.20 13.12
N ILE A 267 9.41 -18.46 13.51
CA ILE A 267 9.69 -18.95 14.88
C ILE A 267 11.16 -18.73 15.26
N LYS A 268 12.10 -19.00 14.34
CA LYS A 268 13.54 -18.77 14.60
C LYS A 268 13.83 -17.31 14.95
N ILE A 269 13.28 -16.37 14.20
CA ILE A 269 13.49 -14.93 14.43
C ILE A 269 12.78 -14.46 15.71
N ILE A 270 11.58 -14.98 16.00
CA ILE A 270 10.89 -14.69 17.26
C ILE A 270 11.72 -15.15 18.46
N ILE A 271 12.34 -16.32 18.41
CA ILE A 271 13.23 -16.80 19.49
C ILE A 271 14.44 -15.86 19.66
N GLU A 272 15.02 -15.37 18.57
CA GLU A 272 16.12 -14.41 18.61
C GLU A 272 15.67 -13.09 19.25
N LYS A 273 14.49 -12.59 18.88
CA LYS A 273 13.88 -11.40 19.48
C LYS A 273 13.65 -11.55 20.98
N ILE A 274 13.06 -12.68 21.42
CA ILE A 274 12.84 -13.00 22.84
C ILE A 274 14.16 -12.96 23.62
N ASN A 275 15.26 -13.43 23.04
CA ASN A 275 16.56 -13.37 23.70
C ASN A 275 17.08 -11.94 23.87
N TRP A 276 16.86 -11.06 22.87
CA TRP A 276 17.21 -9.64 22.99
C TRP A 276 16.29 -8.89 23.95
N GLU A 277 14.98 -9.14 23.94
CA GLU A 277 14.01 -8.57 24.90
C GLU A 277 14.36 -8.97 26.33
N ARG A 278 14.75 -10.23 26.56
CA ARG A 278 15.24 -10.67 27.88
C ARG A 278 16.49 -9.91 28.30
N ASN A 279 17.45 -9.70 27.41
CA ASN A 279 18.68 -8.97 27.73
C ASN A 279 18.40 -7.50 28.04
N GLN A 280 17.46 -6.87 27.30
CA GLN A 280 16.99 -5.52 27.57
C GLN A 280 16.32 -5.42 28.93
N GLU A 281 15.46 -6.37 29.29
CA GLU A 281 14.77 -6.41 30.57
C GLU A 281 15.74 -6.56 31.74
N PHE A 282 16.74 -7.41 31.64
CA PHE A 282 17.78 -7.54 32.66
C PHE A 282 18.59 -6.25 32.82
N PHE A 283 18.91 -5.60 31.71
CA PHE A 283 19.60 -4.32 31.75
C PHE A 283 18.73 -3.24 32.42
N ASN A 284 17.47 -3.07 32.00
CA ASN A 284 16.58 -2.06 32.51
C ASN A 284 16.35 -2.23 34.04
N ARG A 285 16.03 -3.45 34.47
CA ARG A 285 15.84 -3.72 35.93
C ARG A 285 17.11 -3.53 36.73
N GLY A 286 18.24 -3.95 36.21
CA GLY A 286 19.53 -3.72 36.88
C GLY A 286 19.87 -2.25 36.98
N TYR A 287 19.65 -1.50 35.91
CA TYR A 287 19.86 -0.06 35.84
C TYR A 287 18.97 0.70 36.86
N GLU A 288 17.66 0.42 36.90
CA GLU A 288 16.74 1.02 37.85
C GLU A 288 17.08 0.69 39.31
N SER A 289 17.48 -0.55 39.60
CA SER A 289 17.86 -0.97 40.94
C SER A 289 19.08 -0.22 41.46
N ILE A 290 20.07 0.05 40.63
CA ILE A 290 21.26 0.82 40.98
C ILE A 290 20.88 2.28 41.26
N VAL A 291 20.01 2.90 40.46
CA VAL A 291 19.53 4.28 40.68
C VAL A 291 18.83 4.42 42.01
N GLN A 292 18.08 3.42 42.46
CA GLN A 292 17.40 3.45 43.78
C GLN A 292 18.38 3.42 44.96
N ILE A 293 19.61 2.92 44.78
CA ILE A 293 20.62 2.87 45.84
C ILE A 293 21.35 4.22 46.03
N PHE A 294 21.50 5.03 44.97
CA PHE A 294 22.26 6.27 45.00
C PHE A 294 21.87 7.25 46.11
N PRO A 295 20.56 7.55 46.34
CA PRO A 295 20.16 8.48 47.43
C PRO A 295 20.60 7.99 48.80
N PHE A 296 20.51 6.69 49.04
CA PHE A 296 20.93 6.12 50.33
C PHE A 296 22.45 6.19 50.52
N LEU A 297 23.25 5.96 49.48
CA LEU A 297 24.71 6.05 49.58
C LEU A 297 25.22 7.48 49.68
N ILE A 298 24.62 8.43 48.95
CA ILE A 298 25.16 9.80 48.83
C ILE A 298 24.47 10.80 49.76
N VAL A 299 23.14 10.65 49.92
CA VAL A 299 22.33 11.63 50.68
C VAL A 299 22.14 11.23 52.15
N SER A 300 22.03 9.94 52.49
CA SER A 300 21.86 9.51 53.86
C SER A 300 23.00 9.96 54.82
N PRO A 301 24.29 10.01 54.41
CA PRO A 301 25.33 10.59 55.25
C PRO A 301 25.08 12.08 55.61
N LEU A 302 24.43 12.83 54.75
CA LEU A 302 24.02 14.23 55.05
C LEU A 302 22.92 14.31 56.12
N TYR A 303 21.98 13.37 56.06
CA TYR A 303 20.98 13.22 57.12
C TYR A 303 21.60 12.82 58.47
N ILE A 304 22.46 11.81 58.48
CA ILE A 304 23.17 11.34 59.71
C ILE A 304 24.00 12.47 60.30
N SER A 305 24.59 13.35 59.48
CA SER A 305 25.31 14.55 59.96
C SER A 305 24.44 15.71 60.38
N GLY A 306 23.10 15.58 60.34
CA GLY A 306 22.13 16.61 60.73
C GLY A 306 22.02 17.80 59.78
N ARG A 307 22.52 17.67 58.55
CA ARG A 307 22.48 18.75 57.52
C ARG A 307 21.19 18.83 56.74
N ILE A 308 20.44 17.74 56.67
CA ILE A 308 19.17 17.63 55.98
C ILE A 308 18.20 16.77 56.78
N GLU A 309 16.90 16.91 56.49
CA GLU A 309 15.81 16.12 57.09
C GLU A 309 15.66 14.76 56.39
N PHE A 310 15.06 13.78 57.08
CA PHE A 310 14.83 12.43 56.50
C PHE A 310 13.93 12.45 55.27
N GLY A 311 12.91 13.32 55.27
CA GLY A 311 12.06 13.54 54.09
C GLY A 311 12.84 13.94 52.83
N GLN A 312 13.95 14.69 52.97
CA GLN A 312 14.79 15.08 51.80
C GLN A 312 15.56 13.88 51.20
N VAL A 313 15.89 12.84 51.99
CA VAL A 313 16.47 11.61 51.48
C VAL A 313 15.47 10.89 50.57
N ASN A 314 14.22 10.79 51.00
CA ASN A 314 13.14 10.20 50.20
C ASN A 314 12.79 11.06 49.00
N GLN A 315 12.79 12.39 49.11
CA GLN A 315 12.61 13.31 47.99
C GLN A 315 13.73 13.10 46.93
N ALA A 316 14.96 12.94 47.35
CA ALA A 316 16.08 12.65 46.47
C ALA A 316 15.86 11.31 45.71
N SER A 317 15.39 10.27 46.42
CA SER A 317 15.05 8.98 45.80
C SER A 317 13.95 9.15 44.74
N TYR A 318 12.90 9.90 45.06
CA TYR A 318 11.81 10.21 44.10
C TYR A 318 12.33 10.97 42.91
N CYS A 319 13.16 11.98 43.06
CA CYS A 319 13.72 12.75 41.97
C CYS A 319 14.65 11.92 41.10
N CYS A 320 15.49 11.06 41.69
CA CYS A 320 16.38 10.14 40.95
C CYS A 320 15.58 9.16 40.08
N TYR A 321 14.49 8.61 40.63
CA TYR A 321 13.61 7.70 39.90
C TYR A 321 12.95 8.38 38.70
N PHE A 322 12.31 9.52 38.89
CA PHE A 322 11.64 10.24 37.80
C PHE A 322 12.60 10.75 36.74
N PHE A 323 13.74 11.27 37.13
CA PHE A 323 14.78 11.70 36.18
C PHE A 323 15.30 10.54 35.33
N SER A 324 15.61 9.42 35.97
CA SER A 324 16.12 8.22 35.28
C SER A 324 15.08 7.61 34.34
N THR A 325 13.84 7.49 34.81
CA THR A 325 12.72 6.98 34.01
C THR A 325 12.41 7.89 32.82
N ALA A 326 12.40 9.21 33.03
CA ALA A 326 12.15 10.17 31.95
C ALA A 326 13.20 10.02 30.82
N LEU A 327 14.47 9.86 31.18
CA LEU A 327 15.53 9.69 30.20
C LEU A 327 15.45 8.32 29.51
N SER A 328 15.14 7.23 30.23
CA SER A 328 14.95 5.90 29.63
C SER A 328 13.80 5.92 28.61
N VAL A 329 12.68 6.55 28.94
CA VAL A 329 11.54 6.71 28.01
C VAL A 329 11.94 7.49 26.75
N LEU A 330 12.74 8.57 26.89
CA LEU A 330 13.24 9.31 25.73
C LEU A 330 14.12 8.43 24.83
N VAL A 331 15.02 7.66 25.40
CA VAL A 331 15.89 6.75 24.62
C VAL A 331 15.06 5.69 23.88
N ASP A 332 14.07 5.12 24.55
CA ASP A 332 13.18 4.13 23.92
C ASP A 332 12.36 4.76 22.78
N GLU A 333 11.87 5.99 22.93
CA GLU A 333 11.17 6.70 21.87
C GLU A 333 12.08 7.01 20.67
N PHE A 334 13.30 7.48 20.90
CA PHE A 334 14.27 7.68 19.83
C PHE A 334 14.71 6.35 19.18
N GLY A 335 14.79 5.27 19.96
CA GLY A 335 15.08 3.92 19.42
C GLY A 335 13.99 3.42 18.46
N ARG A 336 12.73 3.73 18.73
CA ARG A 336 11.59 3.35 17.86
C ARG A 336 11.39 4.28 16.66
N SER A 337 12.06 5.41 16.62
CA SER A 337 11.90 6.41 15.55
C SER A 337 12.23 5.88 14.15
N GLY A 338 13.10 4.87 14.03
CA GLY A 338 13.48 4.30 12.73
C GLY A 338 12.32 3.67 11.95
N GLU A 339 11.41 2.95 12.61
CA GLU A 339 10.20 2.41 11.95
C GLU A 339 9.25 3.52 11.50
N PHE A 340 9.13 4.54 12.33
CA PHE A 340 8.29 5.69 12.07
C PHE A 340 8.78 6.53 10.88
N ILE A 341 10.09 6.75 10.77
CA ILE A 341 10.71 7.45 9.64
C ILE A 341 10.41 6.73 8.33
N ASN A 342 10.54 5.41 8.29
CA ASN A 342 10.22 4.61 7.10
C ASN A 342 8.75 4.78 6.64
N TYR A 343 7.80 4.90 7.57
CA TYR A 343 6.40 5.16 7.20
C TYR A 343 6.22 6.55 6.58
N ILE A 344 6.93 7.55 7.10
CA ILE A 344 6.86 8.92 6.57
C ILE A 344 7.47 8.99 5.17
N GLU A 345 8.67 8.45 4.96
CA GLU A 345 9.33 8.40 3.66
C GLU A 345 8.43 7.73 2.61
N ARG A 346 7.85 6.57 2.94
CA ARG A 346 6.94 5.86 2.03
C ARG A 346 5.66 6.64 1.70
N LEU A 347 5.11 7.39 2.67
CA LEU A 347 3.92 8.21 2.44
C LEU A 347 4.25 9.46 1.63
N GLU A 348 5.43 10.06 1.86
CA GLU A 348 5.90 11.21 1.09
C GLU A 348 6.22 10.82 -0.36
N ASP A 349 6.93 9.72 -0.59
CA ASP A 349 7.16 9.15 -1.92
C ASP A 349 5.84 8.93 -2.66
N PHE A 350 4.84 8.41 -1.94
CA PHE A 350 3.51 8.20 -2.51
C PHE A 350 2.81 9.53 -2.85
N SER A 351 2.86 10.52 -1.96
CA SER A 351 2.27 11.84 -2.20
C SER A 351 2.95 12.56 -3.36
N GLN A 352 4.29 12.52 -3.43
CA GLN A 352 5.07 13.10 -4.53
C GLN A 352 4.78 12.41 -5.87
N ALA A 353 4.63 11.08 -5.86
CA ALA A 353 4.25 10.33 -7.04
C ALA A 353 2.86 10.69 -7.55
N LEU A 354 1.90 10.94 -6.64
CA LEU A 354 0.56 11.43 -6.97
C LEU A 354 0.61 12.85 -7.56
N GLU A 355 1.42 13.73 -6.98
CA GLU A 355 1.63 15.10 -7.49
C GLU A 355 2.30 15.09 -8.85
N GLY A 356 3.37 14.31 -9.02
CA GLY A 356 4.08 14.18 -10.29
C GLY A 356 3.23 13.61 -11.43
N VAL A 357 2.21 12.79 -11.11
CA VAL A 357 1.19 12.34 -12.07
C VAL A 357 0.24 13.49 -12.42
N SER A 358 -0.14 14.31 -11.44
CA SER A 358 -1.06 15.44 -11.65
C SER A 358 -0.42 16.60 -12.42
N GLU A 359 0.91 16.77 -12.35
CA GLU A 359 1.66 17.85 -12.97
C GLU A 359 2.28 17.50 -14.33
N GLN A 360 2.20 16.24 -14.77
CA GLN A 360 2.69 15.87 -16.10
C GLN A 360 1.88 16.58 -17.20
N THR A 361 2.22 17.83 -17.42
CA THR A 361 1.83 18.60 -18.58
C THR A 361 2.58 18.08 -19.81
N ASN A 362 1.85 17.40 -20.70
CA ASN A 362 2.17 17.05 -22.08
C ASN A 362 3.62 16.56 -22.34
N PRO A 363 3.89 15.25 -22.32
CA PRO A 363 5.10 14.72 -22.95
C PRO A 363 5.14 15.13 -24.43
N VAL A 364 6.35 15.30 -24.95
CA VAL A 364 6.62 15.83 -26.31
C VAL A 364 5.93 15.03 -27.44
N ASN A 365 5.56 13.77 -27.19
CA ASN A 365 4.87 12.90 -28.13
C ASN A 365 3.53 12.44 -27.54
N THR A 366 2.50 13.27 -27.61
CA THR A 366 1.13 12.90 -27.21
C THR A 366 0.15 13.08 -28.35
N ILE A 367 -0.78 12.12 -28.47
CA ILE A 367 -1.93 12.23 -29.35
C ILE A 367 -2.76 13.41 -28.86
N LYS A 368 -3.04 14.37 -29.75
CA LYS A 368 -3.87 15.53 -29.45
C LYS A 368 -5.33 15.12 -29.48
N VAL A 369 -6.02 15.32 -28.36
CA VAL A 369 -7.46 15.02 -28.24
C VAL A 369 -8.26 16.30 -28.50
N ILE A 370 -9.26 16.19 -29.38
CA ILE A 370 -10.22 17.26 -29.70
C ILE A 370 -11.61 16.74 -29.31
N GLU A 371 -12.33 17.46 -28.48
CA GLU A 371 -13.69 17.09 -28.10
C GLU A 371 -14.70 17.58 -29.13
N ASP A 372 -15.43 16.64 -29.72
CA ASP A 372 -16.52 16.88 -30.70
C ASP A 372 -17.52 15.70 -30.61
N ASN A 373 -18.70 15.85 -31.16
CA ASN A 373 -19.76 14.82 -31.16
C ASN A 373 -19.45 13.60 -32.07
N ASN A 374 -18.29 13.56 -32.70
CA ASN A 374 -17.87 12.48 -33.60
C ASN A 374 -16.65 11.75 -33.02
N LEU A 375 -16.48 10.49 -33.44
CA LEU A 375 -15.25 9.74 -33.16
C LEU A 375 -14.45 9.59 -34.47
N THR A 376 -13.29 10.25 -34.53
CA THR A 376 -12.42 10.24 -35.71
C THR A 376 -10.95 10.15 -35.28
N PHE A 377 -10.20 9.27 -35.95
CA PHE A 377 -8.77 9.19 -35.87
C PHE A 377 -8.18 9.87 -37.10
N GLU A 378 -7.28 10.84 -36.92
CA GLU A 378 -6.59 11.57 -37.99
C GLU A 378 -5.10 11.33 -37.86
N ASP A 379 -4.56 10.44 -38.69
CA ASP A 379 -3.14 10.10 -38.73
C ASP A 379 -2.57 9.68 -37.36
N VAL A 380 -3.33 8.88 -36.62
CA VAL A 380 -2.96 8.51 -35.25
C VAL A 380 -1.97 7.33 -35.28
N THR A 381 -0.80 7.57 -34.69
CA THR A 381 0.16 6.51 -34.34
C THR A 381 0.13 6.32 -32.82
N LEU A 382 -0.35 5.17 -32.36
CA LEU A 382 -0.47 4.83 -30.92
C LEU A 382 0.70 3.98 -30.47
N GLN A 383 1.30 4.34 -29.33
CA GLN A 383 2.40 3.62 -28.70
C GLN A 383 2.02 3.15 -27.30
N THR A 384 2.80 2.22 -26.74
CA THR A 384 2.70 1.85 -25.33
C THR A 384 3.06 3.05 -24.42
N PRO A 385 2.58 3.12 -23.17
CA PRO A 385 2.86 4.24 -22.26
C PRO A 385 4.35 4.52 -22.04
N ASP A 386 5.21 3.51 -22.15
CA ASP A 386 6.67 3.60 -22.09
C ASP A 386 7.33 3.94 -23.43
N ALA A 387 6.53 4.19 -24.47
CA ALA A 387 6.95 4.43 -25.87
C ALA A 387 7.85 3.31 -26.48
N ALA A 388 7.87 2.13 -25.85
CA ALA A 388 8.76 1.03 -26.28
C ALA A 388 8.24 0.27 -27.50
N LYS A 389 6.92 0.29 -27.76
CA LYS A 389 6.28 -0.45 -28.84
C LYS A 389 5.20 0.37 -29.53
N VAL A 390 5.24 0.38 -30.87
CA VAL A 390 4.13 0.91 -31.70
C VAL A 390 3.01 -0.13 -31.78
N ILE A 391 1.79 0.32 -31.53
CA ILE A 391 0.56 -0.50 -31.51
C ILE A 391 -0.12 -0.44 -32.88
N VAL A 392 -0.31 0.76 -33.40
CA VAL A 392 -0.90 1.02 -34.73
C VAL A 392 -0.27 2.28 -35.31
N GLU A 393 -0.01 2.28 -36.63
CA GLU A 393 0.60 3.39 -37.35
C GLU A 393 -0.39 4.06 -38.30
N HIS A 394 -0.36 5.40 -38.31
CA HIS A 394 -1.09 6.23 -39.29
C HIS A 394 -2.61 5.89 -39.39
N LEU A 395 -3.25 5.56 -38.27
CA LEU A 395 -4.67 5.23 -38.25
C LEU A 395 -5.52 6.43 -38.61
N SER A 396 -6.30 6.30 -39.69
CA SER A 396 -7.23 7.33 -40.14
C SER A 396 -8.59 6.69 -40.45
N LEU A 397 -9.55 6.94 -39.56
CA LEU A 397 -10.92 6.45 -39.72
C LEU A 397 -11.91 7.36 -39.00
N SER A 398 -13.16 7.36 -39.47
CA SER A 398 -14.29 8.01 -38.80
C SER A 398 -15.43 7.01 -38.58
N VAL A 399 -16.00 7.04 -37.38
CA VAL A 399 -17.18 6.26 -37.00
C VAL A 399 -18.42 7.09 -37.24
N GLU A 400 -19.32 6.60 -38.06
CA GLU A 400 -20.56 7.30 -38.42
C GLU A 400 -21.51 7.28 -37.21
N PRO A 401 -22.18 8.40 -36.89
CA PRO A 401 -23.16 8.45 -35.81
C PRO A 401 -24.26 7.40 -35.99
N GLY A 402 -24.64 6.73 -34.89
CA GLY A 402 -25.66 5.68 -34.89
C GLY A 402 -25.25 4.36 -35.55
N LYS A 403 -23.96 4.20 -35.89
CA LYS A 403 -23.42 2.98 -36.51
C LYS A 403 -22.48 2.21 -35.57
N GLY A 404 -22.38 0.89 -35.82
CA GLY A 404 -21.46 0.00 -35.13
C GLY A 404 -20.16 -0.20 -35.90
N LEU A 405 -19.00 -0.07 -35.21
CA LEU A 405 -17.68 -0.46 -35.69
C LEU A 405 -17.21 -1.68 -34.92
N LEU A 406 -16.83 -2.76 -35.61
CA LEU A 406 -16.21 -3.94 -35.02
C LEU A 406 -14.68 -3.86 -35.17
N ILE A 407 -13.95 -4.06 -34.08
CA ILE A 407 -12.49 -4.17 -34.09
C ILE A 407 -12.12 -5.64 -33.92
N VAL A 408 -11.40 -6.17 -34.90
CA VAL A 408 -10.93 -7.57 -34.93
C VAL A 408 -9.41 -7.64 -35.07
N GLY A 409 -8.83 -8.79 -34.86
CA GLY A 409 -7.39 -9.03 -34.99
C GLY A 409 -6.87 -10.02 -33.95
N PRO A 410 -5.66 -10.56 -34.08
CA PRO A 410 -5.07 -11.54 -33.17
C PRO A 410 -4.98 -11.02 -31.73
N SER A 411 -4.87 -11.92 -30.75
CA SER A 411 -4.67 -11.54 -29.35
C SER A 411 -3.34 -10.81 -29.17
N GLY A 412 -3.31 -9.79 -28.29
CA GLY A 412 -2.10 -8.99 -28.01
C GLY A 412 -1.73 -7.94 -29.06
N ARG A 413 -2.59 -7.71 -30.09
CA ARG A 413 -2.34 -6.72 -31.16
C ARG A 413 -2.85 -5.31 -30.90
N GLY A 414 -3.19 -5.00 -29.67
CA GLY A 414 -3.50 -3.64 -29.24
C GLY A 414 -4.96 -3.23 -29.39
N LYS A 415 -5.91 -4.17 -29.62
CA LYS A 415 -7.35 -3.85 -29.65
C LYS A 415 -7.80 -3.07 -28.41
N SER A 416 -7.55 -3.60 -27.24
CA SER A 416 -7.86 -2.92 -25.97
C SER A 416 -6.98 -1.68 -25.72
N SER A 417 -5.79 -1.60 -26.34
CA SER A 417 -4.96 -0.38 -26.29
C SER A 417 -5.58 0.77 -27.07
N LEU A 418 -6.19 0.49 -28.20
CA LEU A 418 -6.94 1.49 -28.97
C LEU A 418 -8.15 2.01 -28.16
N LEU A 419 -8.87 1.11 -27.48
CA LEU A 419 -9.97 1.50 -26.59
C LEU A 419 -9.48 2.35 -25.41
N ARG A 420 -8.31 2.05 -24.84
CA ARG A 420 -7.68 2.88 -23.81
C ARG A 420 -7.30 4.27 -24.32
N ALA A 421 -6.90 4.40 -25.59
CA ALA A 421 -6.66 5.72 -26.17
C ALA A 421 -7.97 6.52 -26.30
N ILE A 422 -9.06 5.91 -26.79
CA ILE A 422 -10.37 6.56 -26.87
C ILE A 422 -10.85 7.01 -25.49
N SER A 423 -10.69 6.19 -24.46
CA SER A 423 -11.10 6.52 -23.08
C SER A 423 -10.13 7.50 -22.37
N GLY A 424 -9.10 7.98 -23.06
CA GLY A 424 -8.11 8.92 -22.51
C GLY A 424 -7.21 8.33 -21.42
N LEU A 425 -7.10 7.00 -21.36
CA LEU A 425 -6.18 6.31 -20.44
C LEU A 425 -4.75 6.24 -21.01
N TRP A 426 -4.60 6.18 -22.32
CA TRP A 426 -3.34 6.19 -23.07
C TRP A 426 -3.33 7.34 -24.07
N ASN A 427 -2.26 8.10 -24.09
CA ASN A 427 -2.09 9.25 -24.98
C ASN A 427 -0.72 9.32 -25.67
N THR A 428 0.13 8.30 -25.47
CA THR A 428 1.47 8.25 -26.04
C THR A 428 1.41 7.96 -27.53
N GLY A 429 1.98 8.84 -28.35
CA GLY A 429 1.97 8.71 -29.81
C GLY A 429 1.86 10.05 -30.53
N THR A 430 1.37 10.04 -31.77
CA THR A 430 1.22 11.25 -32.61
C THR A 430 -0.16 11.24 -33.29
N GLY A 431 -0.55 12.38 -33.88
CA GLY A 431 -1.81 12.55 -34.60
C GLY A 431 -2.91 13.19 -33.75
N HIS A 432 -4.13 13.18 -34.29
CA HIS A 432 -5.30 13.80 -33.64
C HIS A 432 -6.39 12.76 -33.44
N LEU A 433 -6.94 12.73 -32.23
CA LEU A 433 -8.11 11.93 -31.87
C LEU A 433 -9.28 12.88 -31.56
N VAL A 434 -10.24 12.93 -32.46
CA VAL A 434 -11.52 13.61 -32.22
C VAL A 434 -12.44 12.61 -31.54
N ARG A 435 -13.03 12.97 -30.40
CA ARG A 435 -13.94 12.10 -29.65
C ARG A 435 -14.96 12.89 -28.85
N PRO A 436 -16.11 12.30 -28.48
CA PRO A 436 -17.05 12.92 -27.57
C PRO A 436 -16.45 13.18 -26.19
N PRO A 437 -17.03 14.09 -25.38
CA PRO A 437 -16.74 14.21 -23.97
C PRO A 437 -16.81 12.84 -23.29
N LEU A 438 -15.96 12.63 -22.29
CA LEU A 438 -15.90 11.33 -21.59
C LEU A 438 -17.20 11.01 -20.83
N ASP A 439 -17.97 12.03 -20.46
CA ASP A 439 -19.25 11.88 -19.77
C ASP A 439 -20.35 11.29 -20.69
N ASP A 440 -20.20 11.47 -22.01
CA ASP A 440 -21.12 10.93 -23.02
C ASP A 440 -20.68 9.54 -23.53
N LEU A 441 -19.63 8.97 -22.95
CA LEU A 441 -19.03 7.73 -23.36
C LEU A 441 -19.08 6.68 -22.25
N LEU A 442 -19.73 5.53 -22.50
CA LEU A 442 -19.74 4.40 -21.58
C LEU A 442 -18.87 3.27 -22.09
N PHE A 443 -17.97 2.80 -21.21
CA PHE A 443 -17.07 1.68 -21.47
C PHE A 443 -17.54 0.41 -20.74
N LEU A 444 -17.76 -0.66 -21.47
CA LEU A 444 -18.09 -1.99 -20.95
C LEU A 444 -16.89 -2.94 -21.16
N PRO A 445 -16.10 -3.20 -20.13
CA PRO A 445 -14.93 -4.08 -20.24
C PRO A 445 -15.31 -5.55 -20.26
N GLN A 446 -14.39 -6.41 -20.67
CA GLN A 446 -14.55 -7.86 -20.72
C GLN A 446 -14.98 -8.46 -19.38
N ARG A 447 -14.38 -8.00 -18.28
CA ARG A 447 -14.84 -8.25 -16.91
C ARG A 447 -15.46 -6.98 -16.37
N PRO A 448 -16.80 -6.95 -16.19
CA PRO A 448 -17.49 -5.79 -15.64
C PRO A 448 -17.00 -5.45 -14.24
N TYR A 449 -16.81 -4.18 -14.00
CA TYR A 449 -16.51 -3.70 -12.66
C TYR A 449 -17.78 -3.72 -11.81
N ILE A 450 -17.74 -4.48 -10.72
CA ILE A 450 -18.82 -4.56 -9.72
C ILE A 450 -18.41 -3.69 -8.53
N ILE A 451 -19.20 -2.65 -8.25
CA ILE A 451 -18.90 -1.74 -7.14
C ILE A 451 -19.29 -2.36 -5.79
N LEU A 452 -18.67 -1.87 -4.72
CA LEU A 452 -19.10 -2.16 -3.36
C LEU A 452 -20.30 -1.25 -3.06
N GLY A 453 -21.51 -1.83 -2.97
CA GLY A 453 -22.74 -1.06 -2.75
C GLY A 453 -24.00 -1.89 -3.00
N ASN A 454 -25.13 -1.21 -3.08
CA ASN A 454 -26.43 -1.82 -3.29
C ASN A 454 -26.80 -1.95 -4.80
N LEU A 455 -27.89 -2.63 -5.12
CA LEU A 455 -28.31 -2.84 -6.53
C LEU A 455 -28.61 -1.54 -7.28
N ARG A 456 -29.18 -0.54 -6.59
CA ARG A 456 -29.43 0.77 -7.19
C ARG A 456 -28.13 1.42 -7.65
N GLU A 457 -27.10 1.43 -6.78
CA GLU A 457 -25.79 1.96 -7.10
C GLU A 457 -25.11 1.19 -8.23
N GLN A 458 -25.26 -0.17 -8.26
CA GLN A 458 -24.77 -0.97 -9.37
C GLN A 458 -25.34 -0.53 -10.71
N LEU A 459 -26.64 -0.21 -10.77
CA LEU A 459 -27.33 0.14 -12.01
C LEU A 459 -27.00 1.55 -12.48
N ILE A 460 -26.90 2.52 -11.57
CA ILE A 460 -26.66 3.93 -11.93
C ILE A 460 -25.20 4.25 -12.22
N TYR A 461 -24.25 3.39 -11.79
CA TYR A 461 -22.82 3.61 -12.00
C TYR A 461 -22.49 3.88 -13.49
N PRO A 462 -21.65 4.88 -13.84
CA PRO A 462 -20.81 5.71 -12.97
C PRO A 462 -21.46 6.94 -12.34
N GLN A 463 -22.73 7.21 -12.61
CA GLN A 463 -23.44 8.34 -12.00
C GLN A 463 -23.68 8.11 -10.50
N THR A 464 -23.89 9.19 -9.76
CA THR A 464 -24.14 9.15 -8.31
C THR A 464 -25.63 9.23 -7.95
N THR A 465 -26.46 9.73 -8.87
CA THR A 465 -27.90 9.91 -8.68
C THR A 465 -28.65 9.56 -9.96
N THR A 466 -29.89 9.17 -9.84
CA THR A 466 -30.81 8.97 -10.97
C THR A 466 -32.19 9.49 -10.62
N GLU A 467 -32.89 9.99 -11.63
CA GLU A 467 -34.31 10.35 -11.53
C GLU A 467 -35.27 9.15 -11.78
N MET A 468 -34.72 8.00 -12.16
CA MET A 468 -35.49 6.79 -12.43
C MET A 468 -36.12 6.21 -11.16
N SER A 469 -37.37 5.88 -11.24
CA SER A 469 -38.09 5.17 -10.20
C SER A 469 -37.66 3.70 -10.11
N GLU A 470 -37.94 3.07 -8.98
CA GLU A 470 -37.65 1.65 -8.80
C GLU A 470 -38.36 0.74 -9.81
N SER A 471 -39.56 1.14 -10.25
CA SER A 471 -40.30 0.42 -11.30
C SER A 471 -39.58 0.44 -12.64
N GLN A 472 -39.03 1.59 -13.04
CA GLN A 472 -38.22 1.71 -14.26
C GLN A 472 -36.91 0.90 -14.18
N LEU A 473 -36.26 0.91 -13.03
CA LEU A 473 -35.06 0.07 -12.84
C LEU A 473 -35.39 -1.45 -12.90
N LYS A 474 -36.56 -1.85 -12.42
CA LYS A 474 -37.05 -3.24 -12.57
C LYS A 474 -37.35 -3.60 -14.03
N GLU A 475 -37.92 -2.71 -14.80
CA GLU A 475 -38.13 -2.90 -16.24
C GLU A 475 -36.81 -3.11 -16.97
N ILE A 476 -35.81 -2.27 -16.72
CA ILE A 476 -34.46 -2.44 -17.30
C ILE A 476 -33.85 -3.80 -16.93
N LEU A 477 -33.98 -4.25 -15.67
CA LEU A 477 -33.49 -5.57 -15.27
C LEU A 477 -34.21 -6.70 -16.02
N GLN A 478 -35.50 -6.55 -16.34
CA GLN A 478 -36.23 -7.51 -17.16
C GLN A 478 -35.74 -7.48 -18.62
N GLU A 479 -35.50 -6.28 -19.17
CA GLU A 479 -34.98 -6.12 -20.52
C GLU A 479 -33.63 -6.81 -20.72
N VAL A 480 -32.78 -6.82 -19.72
CA VAL A 480 -31.48 -7.52 -19.79
C VAL A 480 -31.51 -8.94 -19.25
N ASN A 481 -32.68 -9.54 -19.04
CA ASN A 481 -32.86 -10.89 -18.49
C ASN A 481 -32.23 -11.09 -17.10
N LEU A 482 -32.36 -10.10 -16.20
CA LEU A 482 -31.84 -10.13 -14.83
C LEU A 482 -32.93 -10.10 -13.76
N GLN A 483 -34.20 -10.36 -14.10
CA GLN A 483 -35.32 -10.33 -13.15
C GLN A 483 -35.10 -11.29 -11.94
N ASP A 484 -34.41 -12.41 -12.15
CA ASP A 484 -34.14 -13.39 -11.09
C ASP A 484 -33.18 -12.87 -9.99
N VAL A 485 -32.42 -11.82 -10.27
CA VAL A 485 -31.56 -11.15 -9.28
C VAL A 485 -32.41 -10.53 -8.15
N LEU A 486 -33.61 -10.04 -8.49
CA LEU A 486 -34.55 -9.47 -7.51
C LEU A 486 -35.05 -10.48 -6.49
N ASN A 487 -35.02 -11.78 -6.82
CA ASN A 487 -35.39 -12.86 -5.88
C ASN A 487 -34.28 -13.17 -4.87
N ARG A 488 -33.07 -12.68 -5.09
CA ARG A 488 -31.89 -12.94 -4.23
C ARG A 488 -31.66 -11.84 -3.19
N ILE A 489 -32.42 -10.73 -3.27
CA ILE A 489 -32.28 -9.55 -2.40
C ILE A 489 -33.64 -9.17 -1.82
N LYS A 490 -33.65 -8.45 -0.70
CA LYS A 490 -34.89 -7.97 -0.06
C LYS A 490 -35.39 -6.69 -0.69
N ASN A 491 -34.50 -5.78 -1.06
CA ASN A 491 -34.79 -4.51 -1.67
C ASN A 491 -33.58 -3.99 -2.47
N PHE A 492 -33.77 -2.91 -3.23
CA PHE A 492 -32.70 -2.30 -4.06
C PHE A 492 -31.56 -1.67 -3.26
N ASP A 493 -31.77 -1.33 -2.01
CA ASP A 493 -30.82 -0.61 -1.16
C ASP A 493 -30.07 -1.56 -0.20
N GLU A 494 -30.25 -2.89 -0.35
CA GLU A 494 -29.50 -3.90 0.41
C GLU A 494 -28.06 -4.02 -0.14
N GLU A 495 -27.08 -3.81 0.73
CA GLU A 495 -25.67 -4.04 0.40
C GLU A 495 -25.34 -5.53 0.50
N VAL A 496 -24.89 -6.10 -0.60
CA VAL A 496 -24.50 -7.52 -0.69
C VAL A 496 -23.22 -7.66 -1.50
N ASP A 497 -22.55 -8.80 -1.35
CA ASP A 497 -21.32 -9.10 -2.13
C ASP A 497 -21.70 -9.56 -3.56
N TRP A 498 -21.96 -8.58 -4.42
CA TRP A 498 -22.40 -8.79 -5.80
C TRP A 498 -21.42 -9.60 -6.64
N GLU A 499 -20.11 -9.47 -6.40
CA GLU A 499 -19.08 -10.18 -7.16
C GLU A 499 -19.20 -11.69 -6.98
N ASN A 500 -19.57 -12.15 -5.78
CA ASN A 500 -19.75 -13.56 -5.45
C ASN A 500 -21.20 -14.06 -5.70
N ILE A 501 -22.19 -13.16 -5.78
CA ILE A 501 -23.58 -13.52 -6.02
C ILE A 501 -23.90 -13.69 -7.50
N LEU A 502 -23.29 -12.84 -8.36
CA LEU A 502 -23.54 -12.82 -9.79
C LEU A 502 -22.51 -13.65 -10.56
N SER A 503 -23.00 -14.54 -11.40
CA SER A 503 -22.17 -15.20 -12.42
C SER A 503 -21.59 -14.16 -13.41
N LEU A 504 -20.49 -14.47 -14.09
CA LEU A 504 -19.88 -13.56 -15.05
C LEU A 504 -20.85 -13.11 -16.14
N GLY A 505 -21.73 -14.01 -16.62
CA GLY A 505 -22.77 -13.66 -17.59
C GLY A 505 -23.83 -12.71 -17.01
N GLU A 506 -24.18 -12.84 -15.71
CA GLU A 506 -25.09 -11.89 -15.05
C GLU A 506 -24.39 -10.54 -14.84
N GLN A 507 -23.10 -10.53 -14.51
CA GLN A 507 -22.31 -9.30 -14.41
C GLN A 507 -22.24 -8.57 -15.76
N GLN A 508 -22.06 -9.29 -16.87
CA GLN A 508 -22.09 -8.70 -18.22
C GLN A 508 -23.47 -8.12 -18.56
N ARG A 509 -24.57 -8.82 -18.25
CA ARG A 509 -25.92 -8.26 -18.42
C ARG A 509 -26.16 -7.05 -17.52
N LEU A 510 -25.64 -7.02 -16.30
CA LEU A 510 -25.72 -5.85 -15.43
C LEU A 510 -24.97 -4.65 -16.02
N ALA A 511 -23.82 -4.88 -16.69
CA ALA A 511 -23.11 -3.82 -17.40
C ALA A 511 -23.94 -3.25 -18.56
N PHE A 512 -24.68 -4.08 -19.28
CA PHE A 512 -25.65 -3.59 -20.29
C PHE A 512 -26.82 -2.85 -19.65
N ALA A 513 -27.32 -3.26 -18.48
CA ALA A 513 -28.33 -2.50 -17.75
C ALA A 513 -27.88 -1.06 -17.45
N ARG A 514 -26.58 -0.88 -17.08
CA ARG A 514 -25.99 0.45 -16.89
C ARG A 514 -26.06 1.32 -18.15
N LEU A 515 -25.91 0.73 -19.33
CA LEU A 515 -26.05 1.44 -20.60
C LEU A 515 -27.47 2.00 -20.77
N PHE A 516 -28.49 1.21 -20.47
CA PHE A 516 -29.88 1.63 -20.60
C PHE A 516 -30.28 2.65 -19.51
N VAL A 517 -29.66 2.59 -18.33
CA VAL A 517 -29.89 3.58 -17.27
C VAL A 517 -29.20 4.91 -17.61
N ASN A 518 -27.94 4.89 -18.02
CA ASN A 518 -27.13 6.09 -18.24
C ASN A 518 -27.34 6.73 -19.63
N GLN A 519 -27.87 5.99 -20.62
CA GLN A 519 -28.16 6.42 -21.98
C GLN A 519 -27.05 7.23 -22.68
N PRO A 520 -25.78 6.77 -22.66
CA PRO A 520 -24.66 7.48 -23.27
C PRO A 520 -24.85 7.59 -24.79
N ASP A 521 -24.25 8.60 -25.46
CA ASP A 521 -24.29 8.72 -26.90
C ASP A 521 -23.33 7.76 -27.62
N PHE A 522 -22.24 7.37 -26.93
CA PHE A 522 -21.26 6.43 -27.42
C PHE A 522 -21.01 5.27 -26.45
N VAL A 523 -20.91 4.07 -27.00
CA VAL A 523 -20.70 2.85 -26.23
C VAL A 523 -19.45 2.11 -26.73
N ILE A 524 -18.58 1.73 -25.82
CA ILE A 524 -17.41 0.90 -26.11
C ILE A 524 -17.56 -0.43 -25.41
N LEU A 525 -17.48 -1.53 -26.17
CA LEU A 525 -17.64 -2.89 -25.71
C LEU A 525 -16.33 -3.69 -25.94
N ASP A 526 -15.59 -4.01 -24.90
CA ASP A 526 -14.39 -4.83 -24.98
C ASP A 526 -14.75 -6.27 -24.58
N GLU A 527 -15.05 -7.13 -25.57
CA GLU A 527 -15.52 -8.50 -25.36
C GLU A 527 -16.65 -8.63 -24.31
N ALA A 528 -17.53 -7.62 -24.22
CA ALA A 528 -18.48 -7.44 -23.14
C ALA A 528 -19.62 -8.50 -23.12
N THR A 529 -19.68 -9.39 -24.12
CA THR A 529 -20.63 -10.51 -24.20
C THR A 529 -19.96 -11.88 -24.23
N SER A 530 -18.66 -11.96 -23.90
CA SER A 530 -17.86 -13.19 -24.02
C SER A 530 -18.37 -14.34 -23.14
N ALA A 531 -19.04 -14.06 -22.01
CA ALA A 531 -19.63 -15.05 -21.11
C ALA A 531 -21.13 -15.28 -21.36
N LEU A 532 -21.73 -14.66 -22.37
CA LEU A 532 -23.13 -14.83 -22.72
C LEU A 532 -23.32 -15.95 -23.76
N ASP A 533 -24.46 -16.61 -23.68
CA ASP A 533 -24.94 -17.44 -24.77
C ASP A 533 -25.39 -16.60 -25.96
N LEU A 534 -25.48 -17.20 -27.14
CA LEU A 534 -25.82 -16.51 -28.37
C LEU A 534 -27.19 -15.82 -28.34
N LYS A 535 -28.15 -16.36 -27.59
CA LYS A 535 -29.51 -15.80 -27.49
C LYS A 535 -29.51 -14.51 -26.68
N ASN A 536 -28.81 -14.48 -25.55
CA ASN A 536 -28.67 -13.28 -24.73
C ASN A 536 -27.82 -12.22 -25.43
N GLU A 537 -26.74 -12.62 -26.13
CA GLU A 537 -25.92 -11.73 -26.94
C GLU A 537 -26.75 -11.07 -28.06
N ASP A 538 -27.49 -11.87 -28.83
CA ASP A 538 -28.38 -11.36 -29.90
C ASP A 538 -29.42 -10.37 -29.37
N HIS A 539 -30.02 -10.70 -28.22
CA HIS A 539 -31.03 -9.85 -27.59
C HIS A 539 -30.44 -8.48 -27.19
N LEU A 540 -29.32 -8.45 -26.51
CA LEU A 540 -28.69 -7.21 -26.04
C LEU A 540 -28.16 -6.34 -27.18
N TYR A 541 -27.54 -6.92 -28.21
CA TYR A 541 -27.10 -6.15 -29.38
C TYR A 541 -28.25 -5.59 -30.23
N LYS A 542 -29.37 -6.30 -30.34
CA LYS A 542 -30.57 -5.78 -30.98
C LYS A 542 -31.16 -4.59 -30.22
N GLN A 543 -31.21 -4.70 -28.88
CA GLN A 543 -31.64 -3.57 -28.08
C GLN A 543 -30.68 -2.38 -28.24
N LEU A 544 -29.37 -2.60 -28.21
CA LEU A 544 -28.37 -1.55 -28.43
C LEU A 544 -28.58 -0.86 -29.80
N GLN A 545 -28.79 -1.61 -30.88
CA GLN A 545 -29.06 -1.06 -32.20
C GLN A 545 -30.35 -0.20 -32.21
N GLN A 546 -31.39 -0.63 -31.48
CA GLN A 546 -32.65 0.10 -31.39
C GLN A 546 -32.52 1.45 -30.70
N THR A 547 -31.54 1.63 -29.81
CA THR A 547 -31.27 2.93 -29.18
C THR A 547 -30.73 3.98 -30.16
N GLY A 548 -30.28 3.59 -31.35
CA GLY A 548 -29.66 4.49 -32.33
C GLY A 548 -28.31 5.08 -31.90
N LYS A 549 -27.70 4.56 -30.82
CA LYS A 549 -26.42 5.03 -30.29
C LYS A 549 -25.25 4.54 -31.14
N THR A 550 -24.15 5.26 -31.14
CA THR A 550 -22.92 4.85 -31.80
C THR A 550 -22.17 3.88 -30.90
N PHE A 551 -21.70 2.77 -31.42
CA PHE A 551 -20.95 1.80 -30.60
C PHE A 551 -19.75 1.18 -31.32
N ILE A 552 -18.74 0.85 -30.53
CA ILE A 552 -17.53 0.15 -30.96
C ILE A 552 -17.43 -1.13 -30.14
N SER A 553 -17.31 -2.25 -30.84
CA SER A 553 -17.11 -3.54 -30.18
C SER A 553 -15.75 -4.13 -30.55
N VAL A 554 -15.07 -4.70 -29.57
CA VAL A 554 -13.98 -5.63 -29.79
C VAL A 554 -14.51 -7.05 -29.58
N GLY A 555 -14.26 -7.95 -30.50
CA GLY A 555 -14.71 -9.33 -30.38
C GLY A 555 -14.23 -10.21 -31.50
N HIS A 556 -14.37 -11.53 -31.31
CA HIS A 556 -13.95 -12.56 -32.26
C HIS A 556 -15.11 -13.44 -32.74
N ARG A 557 -16.31 -13.27 -32.16
CA ARG A 557 -17.48 -14.09 -32.49
C ARG A 557 -18.10 -13.64 -33.82
N GLU A 558 -18.39 -14.56 -34.70
CA GLU A 558 -19.07 -14.28 -35.97
C GLU A 558 -20.48 -13.72 -35.79
N SER A 559 -21.16 -14.05 -34.68
CA SER A 559 -22.45 -13.47 -34.31
C SER A 559 -22.46 -11.94 -34.30
N LEU A 560 -21.34 -11.30 -33.93
CA LEU A 560 -21.19 -9.85 -33.88
C LEU A 560 -21.25 -9.17 -35.25
N PHE A 561 -20.95 -9.91 -36.33
CA PHE A 561 -20.96 -9.40 -37.71
C PHE A 561 -22.35 -8.85 -38.10
N ASN A 562 -23.41 -9.41 -37.54
CA ASN A 562 -24.79 -9.00 -37.85
C ASN A 562 -25.15 -7.61 -37.31
N TYR A 563 -24.38 -7.07 -36.37
CA TYR A 563 -24.73 -5.81 -35.68
C TYR A 563 -23.89 -4.61 -36.10
N HIS A 564 -22.78 -4.86 -36.86
CA HIS A 564 -21.82 -3.83 -37.22
C HIS A 564 -21.86 -3.55 -38.74
N GLN A 565 -21.57 -2.33 -39.13
CA GLN A 565 -21.57 -1.89 -40.53
C GLN A 565 -20.13 -1.88 -41.09
N LYS A 566 -19.14 -1.60 -40.26
CA LYS A 566 -17.72 -1.56 -40.62
C LYS A 566 -16.90 -2.45 -39.70
N VAL A 567 -15.81 -2.95 -40.21
CA VAL A 567 -14.82 -3.73 -39.47
C VAL A 567 -13.45 -3.09 -39.61
N LEU A 568 -12.78 -2.87 -38.48
CA LEU A 568 -11.37 -2.50 -38.40
C LEU A 568 -10.54 -3.76 -38.04
N GLU A 569 -9.76 -4.23 -38.95
CA GLU A 569 -8.84 -5.36 -38.73
C GLU A 569 -7.46 -4.83 -38.39
N LEU A 570 -6.91 -5.23 -37.23
CA LEU A 570 -5.55 -4.92 -36.79
C LEU A 570 -4.63 -6.13 -37.14
N SER A 571 -3.53 -5.85 -37.84
CA SER A 571 -2.58 -6.86 -38.31
C SER A 571 -1.34 -6.98 -37.37
N GLU A 572 -0.46 -7.95 -37.66
CA GLU A 572 0.71 -8.23 -36.81
C GLU A 572 1.83 -7.19 -36.88
N ASP A 573 1.92 -6.46 -37.99
CA ASP A 573 2.94 -5.46 -38.31
C ASP A 573 2.53 -4.00 -38.00
N SER A 574 1.63 -3.80 -37.04
CA SER A 574 1.05 -2.48 -36.66
C SER A 574 0.23 -1.81 -37.76
N THR A 575 -0.05 -2.53 -38.86
CA THR A 575 -0.92 -2.06 -39.95
C THR A 575 -2.41 -2.35 -39.61
N TRP A 576 -3.28 -1.71 -40.36
CA TRP A 576 -4.72 -1.85 -40.20
C TRP A 576 -5.46 -1.84 -41.54
N ARG A 577 -6.66 -2.40 -41.54
CA ARG A 577 -7.58 -2.35 -42.68
C ARG A 577 -8.98 -2.01 -42.21
N LEU A 578 -9.60 -1.07 -42.90
CA LEU A 578 -11.02 -0.71 -42.67
C LEU A 578 -11.85 -1.23 -43.89
N MET A 579 -12.86 -2.04 -43.58
CA MET A 579 -13.72 -2.66 -44.61
C MET A 579 -15.19 -2.50 -44.21
N ARG A 580 -16.09 -2.60 -45.21
CA ARG A 580 -17.51 -2.81 -44.90
C ARG A 580 -17.70 -4.22 -44.36
N MET A 581 -18.63 -4.43 -43.46
CA MET A 581 -18.87 -5.77 -42.93
C MET A 581 -19.28 -6.78 -44.03
N ALA A 582 -20.01 -6.32 -45.08
CA ALA A 582 -20.40 -7.15 -46.21
C ALA A 582 -19.21 -7.67 -47.05
N ASP A 583 -18.08 -6.95 -47.00
CA ASP A 583 -16.85 -7.28 -47.77
C ASP A 583 -15.82 -8.03 -46.89
N TYR A 584 -16.12 -8.19 -45.62
CA TYR A 584 -15.24 -8.86 -44.64
C TYR A 584 -15.43 -10.36 -44.70
N HIS A 585 -14.40 -11.03 -45.18
CA HIS A 585 -14.26 -12.48 -45.05
C HIS A 585 -13.19 -12.76 -44.01
N PRO A 586 -13.49 -13.42 -42.88
CA PRO A 586 -12.48 -13.82 -41.93
C PRO A 586 -11.36 -14.52 -42.69
N SER A 587 -10.22 -13.84 -42.86
CA SER A 587 -9.09 -14.43 -43.56
C SER A 587 -8.75 -15.72 -42.84
N ALA A 588 -8.41 -16.76 -43.61
CA ALA A 588 -8.05 -18.10 -43.17
C ALA A 588 -6.84 -18.20 -42.18
N VAL A 589 -6.62 -17.19 -41.37
CA VAL A 589 -5.73 -17.22 -40.21
C VAL A 589 -6.26 -18.20 -39.14
N ILE A 590 -7.58 -18.51 -39.16
CA ILE A 590 -8.13 -19.63 -38.39
C ILE A 590 -7.83 -20.97 -39.10
N ALA A 591 -7.62 -20.98 -40.43
CA ALA A 591 -7.24 -22.18 -41.17
C ALA A 591 -5.75 -22.54 -41.06
N THR A 592 -4.88 -21.65 -40.58
CA THR A 592 -3.49 -22.01 -40.24
C THR A 592 -3.37 -22.75 -38.90
N HIS A 593 -4.42 -22.78 -38.07
CA HIS A 593 -4.48 -23.73 -36.95
C HIS A 593 -5.10 -25.09 -37.33
N SER A 594 -5.79 -25.20 -38.48
CA SER A 594 -6.31 -26.50 -38.94
C SER A 594 -5.46 -27.12 -40.04
N ASN A 595 -4.54 -26.39 -40.68
CA ASN A 595 -3.57 -26.94 -41.61
C ASN A 595 -2.17 -27.21 -40.99
N ASN A 596 -2.01 -26.94 -39.71
CA ASN A 596 -0.85 -27.37 -38.92
C ASN A 596 -1.00 -28.79 -38.35
N ASP A 597 -2.10 -29.50 -38.64
CA ASP A 597 -2.19 -30.93 -38.30
C ASP A 597 -1.19 -31.81 -39.07
N GLN A 598 -0.71 -31.34 -40.25
CA GLN A 598 0.39 -32.05 -40.93
C GLN A 598 1.78 -31.70 -40.37
N THR A 599 1.96 -30.49 -39.81
CA THR A 599 3.20 -30.12 -39.10
C THR A 599 3.21 -30.59 -37.64
N VAL A 600 2.06 -30.89 -37.05
CA VAL A 600 1.95 -31.49 -35.73
C VAL A 600 2.37 -32.95 -35.74
N ASP A 601 2.06 -33.73 -36.82
CA ASP A 601 2.53 -35.11 -36.97
C ASP A 601 4.04 -35.18 -37.17
N GLU A 602 4.65 -34.29 -37.99
CA GLU A 602 6.11 -34.23 -38.12
C GLU A 602 6.78 -33.77 -36.81
N THR A 603 6.15 -32.86 -36.04
CA THR A 603 6.68 -32.38 -34.74
C THR A 603 6.54 -33.47 -33.68
N ILE A 604 5.47 -34.25 -33.69
CA ILE A 604 5.27 -35.38 -32.77
C ILE A 604 6.24 -36.53 -33.10
N GLU A 605 6.54 -36.80 -34.38
CA GLU A 605 7.54 -37.77 -34.76
C GLU A 605 8.97 -37.33 -34.37
N ILE A 606 9.33 -36.06 -34.58
CA ILE A 606 10.62 -35.49 -34.14
C ILE A 606 10.72 -35.47 -32.60
N VAL A 607 9.65 -35.17 -31.89
CA VAL A 607 9.65 -35.18 -30.41
C VAL A 607 9.70 -36.58 -29.86
N SER A 608 9.11 -37.57 -30.55
CA SER A 608 9.19 -38.98 -30.14
C SER A 608 10.57 -39.58 -30.39
N GLU A 609 11.30 -39.17 -31.45
CA GLU A 609 12.70 -39.54 -31.66
C GLU A 609 13.66 -38.87 -30.67
N ILE A 610 13.40 -37.61 -30.30
CA ILE A 610 14.23 -36.85 -29.35
C ILE A 610 14.06 -37.37 -27.94
N ASN A 611 12.87 -37.79 -27.51
CA ASN A 611 12.60 -38.28 -26.14
C ASN A 611 13.33 -39.59 -25.78
N ASN A 612 13.96 -40.27 -26.72
CA ASN A 612 14.76 -41.47 -26.46
C ASN A 612 16.27 -41.22 -26.35
N GLN A 613 16.72 -39.94 -26.37
CA GLN A 613 18.12 -39.57 -26.19
C GLN A 613 18.39 -39.01 -24.81
N ASP A 614 19.46 -39.43 -24.17
CA ASP A 614 19.88 -38.91 -22.87
C ASP A 614 20.76 -37.64 -22.96
N ASN A 615 21.23 -37.26 -24.13
CA ASN A 615 22.17 -36.18 -24.37
C ASN A 615 21.76 -35.27 -25.53
N PHE A 616 21.70 -33.96 -25.32
CA PHE A 616 21.22 -32.99 -26.29
C PHE A 616 22.21 -31.85 -26.57
N THR A 617 22.24 -31.36 -27.79
CA THR A 617 22.97 -30.16 -28.20
C THR A 617 22.21 -28.89 -27.78
N HIS A 618 22.84 -27.70 -27.89
CA HIS A 618 22.16 -26.44 -27.65
C HIS A 618 20.98 -26.17 -28.61
N GLN A 619 21.08 -26.64 -29.84
CA GLN A 619 20.01 -26.48 -30.84
C GLN A 619 18.83 -27.42 -30.57
N GLU A 620 19.09 -28.64 -30.15
CA GLU A 620 18.07 -29.60 -29.74
C GLU A 620 17.34 -29.13 -28.47
N MET A 621 18.09 -28.59 -27.50
CA MET A 621 17.50 -27.96 -26.30
C MET A 621 16.63 -26.75 -26.63
N GLN A 622 16.92 -26.00 -27.69
CA GLN A 622 16.05 -24.92 -28.16
C GLN A 622 14.69 -25.43 -28.64
N LYS A 623 14.63 -26.60 -29.26
CA LYS A 623 13.39 -27.23 -29.70
C LYS A 623 12.57 -27.79 -28.51
N LEU A 624 13.23 -28.26 -27.46
CA LEU A 624 12.62 -28.83 -26.28
C LEU A 624 12.15 -27.76 -25.26
N THR A 625 12.57 -26.50 -25.42
CA THR A 625 12.29 -25.43 -24.47
C THR A 625 11.83 -24.19 -25.25
N ASN A 626 11.15 -23.28 -24.52
CA ASN A 626 10.78 -21.98 -25.09
C ASN A 626 11.90 -20.92 -24.99
N TYR A 627 13.14 -21.33 -24.69
CA TYR A 627 14.27 -20.40 -24.57
C TYR A 627 14.95 -20.13 -25.92
N SER A 628 15.44 -18.92 -26.11
CA SER A 628 16.30 -18.58 -27.25
C SER A 628 17.66 -19.25 -27.12
N LEU A 629 18.33 -19.48 -28.23
CA LEU A 629 19.65 -20.11 -28.27
C LEU A 629 20.70 -19.36 -27.44
N SER A 630 20.62 -18.04 -27.39
CA SER A 630 21.48 -17.18 -26.54
C SER A 630 21.23 -17.40 -25.04
N THR A 631 19.98 -17.60 -24.67
CA THR A 631 19.60 -17.89 -23.26
C THR A 631 20.11 -19.27 -22.84
N ILE A 632 19.97 -20.27 -23.71
CA ILE A 632 20.46 -21.64 -23.47
C ILE A 632 21.98 -21.66 -23.30
N LYS A 633 22.72 -20.99 -24.20
CA LYS A 633 24.19 -20.86 -24.11
C LYS A 633 24.62 -20.14 -22.79
N ASN A 634 23.90 -19.13 -22.39
CA ASN A 634 24.19 -18.40 -21.15
C ASN A 634 23.92 -19.26 -19.91
N LYS A 635 22.83 -20.05 -19.90
CA LYS A 635 22.55 -21.02 -18.84
C LYS A 635 23.59 -22.14 -18.77
N ALA A 636 24.03 -22.64 -19.93
CA ALA A 636 25.11 -23.64 -20.03
C ALA A 636 26.42 -23.11 -19.43
N SER A 637 26.80 -21.88 -19.75
CA SER A 637 28.04 -21.26 -19.23
C SER A 637 28.03 -21.09 -17.71
N ARG A 638 26.85 -20.93 -17.11
CA ARG A 638 26.65 -20.77 -15.66
C ARG A 638 26.38 -22.08 -14.92
N GLY A 639 26.34 -23.21 -15.61
CA GLY A 639 26.04 -24.53 -15.01
C GLY A 639 24.61 -24.67 -14.47
N GLN A 640 23.66 -23.87 -14.97
CA GLN A 640 22.26 -23.89 -14.53
C GLN A 640 21.49 -25.05 -15.17
N ILE A 641 20.55 -25.63 -14.41
CA ILE A 641 19.61 -26.63 -14.90
C ILE A 641 18.52 -25.95 -15.71
N ILE A 642 18.13 -26.56 -16.83
CA ILE A 642 16.97 -26.17 -17.63
C ILE A 642 15.88 -27.22 -17.46
N VAL A 643 14.64 -26.78 -17.24
CA VAL A 643 13.46 -27.64 -17.31
C VAL A 643 12.84 -27.45 -18.68
N ALA A 644 12.72 -28.53 -19.43
CA ALA A 644 12.11 -28.52 -20.77
C ALA A 644 10.58 -28.54 -20.69
N ASN A 645 9.90 -28.40 -21.82
CA ASN A 645 8.44 -28.38 -21.91
C ASN A 645 7.79 -29.73 -21.52
N ASP A 646 8.54 -30.80 -21.54
CA ASP A 646 8.13 -32.14 -21.06
C ASP A 646 8.24 -32.30 -19.53
N GLY A 647 8.67 -31.27 -18.81
CA GLY A 647 8.89 -31.30 -17.37
C GLY A 647 10.21 -31.96 -16.93
N MET A 648 11.05 -32.43 -17.84
CA MET A 648 12.34 -33.03 -17.52
C MET A 648 13.40 -31.96 -17.27
N SER A 649 14.36 -32.26 -16.40
CA SER A 649 15.45 -31.36 -16.02
C SER A 649 16.75 -31.76 -16.72
N TYR A 650 17.47 -30.79 -17.28
CA TYR A 650 18.71 -30.99 -18.01
C TYR A 650 19.82 -30.08 -17.51
N ARG A 651 21.04 -30.64 -17.40
CA ARG A 651 22.26 -29.93 -17.00
C ARG A 651 23.30 -30.03 -18.11
N TYR A 652 23.98 -28.91 -18.39
CA TYR A 652 25.06 -28.91 -19.39
C TYR A 652 26.33 -29.52 -18.81
N ASP A 653 26.78 -30.63 -19.34
CA ASP A 653 27.99 -31.33 -18.95
C ASP A 653 29.12 -31.02 -19.94
N LYS A 654 30.20 -30.45 -19.41
CA LYS A 654 31.43 -30.10 -20.15
C LYS A 654 32.47 -31.19 -20.11
N THR A 655 32.27 -32.24 -19.33
CA THR A 655 33.25 -33.33 -19.16
C THR A 655 33.10 -34.43 -20.22
N LEU A 656 32.04 -34.40 -21.00
CA LEU A 656 31.84 -35.29 -22.13
C LEU A 656 32.74 -34.87 -23.29
N ASP A 657 33.16 -35.83 -24.12
CA ASP A 657 34.01 -35.62 -25.31
C ASP A 657 33.44 -34.55 -26.27
N ILE A 658 32.12 -34.46 -26.32
CA ILE A 658 31.38 -33.33 -26.93
C ILE A 658 30.43 -32.83 -25.85
N ALA A 659 30.67 -31.60 -25.33
CA ALA A 659 29.85 -31.03 -24.27
C ALA A 659 28.37 -30.90 -24.66
N LYS A 660 27.49 -31.56 -23.91
CA LYS A 660 26.06 -31.68 -24.21
C LYS A 660 25.19 -31.45 -22.95
N TRP A 661 23.90 -31.25 -23.16
CA TRP A 661 22.92 -31.24 -22.11
C TRP A 661 22.55 -32.68 -21.75
N VAL A 662 22.66 -33.01 -20.47
CA VAL A 662 22.39 -34.33 -19.90
C VAL A 662 21.14 -34.24 -19.06
N ARG A 663 20.27 -35.22 -19.13
CA ARG A 663 19.08 -35.35 -18.29
C ARG A 663 19.54 -35.62 -16.85
N VAL A 664 18.94 -34.88 -15.87
CA VAL A 664 19.29 -34.92 -14.44
C VAL A 664 18.12 -35.41 -13.63
#